data_6bf3b13cd885d4f5028594ae1fcc2ea7
#
_entry.id   6bf3b13cd885d4f5028594ae1fcc2ea7
#
_cell.length_a   1.000
_cell.length_b   1.000
_cell.length_c   1.000
_cell.angle_alpha   90.00
_cell.angle_beta   90.00
_cell.angle_gamma   90.00
#
_symmetry.space_group_name_H-M   'P 1'
#
loop_
_entity.id
_entity.type
_entity.pdbx_description
1 polymer ?
#
loop_
_entity_poly.entity_id
_entity_poly.type
_entity_poly.pdbx_seq_one_letter_code
_entity_poly.pdbx_strand_id
1 'polypeptide(L)'
;LCSGGDNNGGNYTQFYGGYGGDLTVNAPGGFSLSSQINLYAGKSYYYSSNTSNNARGKYRYTTPGDFTLSTDYSTVTSGGVNDGQTSGNIYAGSLTKNGSGKFKLLNHLYGGWTGNTTQDTNKYTRSLTINSGGILFGDTTALDDYTDITMTSSSTVLDLGGSSETVGSIDGQGSITSSSGGNLILTLSYNSNTSTDFSGTIEEGSATSLALSKNGSNDAVATLSGSNTYIGNTTINQGILRVTHNNALGPDTGGSVIVNSQASLQVSGTITVSKTTTLKGSGRGAKGALRSMSGDNLYQGSISILQSSTYINSDSGSFTLNGAVNLNTYSLYIHGDITATGDITINGVISSTDTSGVLYKDVPGTSLILTASNTYTGYTYLEKGILELQNGDALGDTTRGIYVRNGASLHLSNNISVGTEPIELKGTGVGGLGALRNLSGNNSWAGTIVTLDDDVNIFSDAGELTLSGQLTLNRKTSIGGTSSITTTGLIAGSQALHKEGSGTYTISGARANGITYISSGTLALGADNVMPDSSAVYFDGGTLFSNGYSDSLGEFNLPDSSSVLLGTGSHTLVFSSTAALQDYKKLSIYGWQGTYGATSDEGPSTATAGKLKFSAMELGYKIDQLRFYNDSNTEYYGLQLDDGTYEVVPGLSVADNLTGHSNIIITGSATSGGSWSDSAPWVFTPSSDNANLLYTELRDKLNSGSVTISSANVSGTQGGSVILDWGTGVLSSKNTSISSRTFTINAAGSITQNSPINLYTDANNIDGITMYPSIDLFYNSGEAIALNHYITTTPGYANRTNSGYGAADGGAVSFNASTTITLGGNSYITTTGAIQDYGNNTINVYAGDGGDISLIAGTSITIGSGRTITADGGRNDGGNRNASSTESPYRRAGNGGNITLDAQTTVSIAGTISSQGGRHNYSDSQFYGGYGGDLTVNAPGGFSLSSDINLYAGYGSYYYNSTTSNDGRGQYRYTTPGDFTLSTDYSAVTSGGVNDGQTSGI
;
A
#
# COMPACT_ATOMS: atom_id res chain seq x y z
N LEU A 1 18.05 -47.67 47.05
CA LEU A 1 16.68 -47.20 47.36
C LEU A 1 15.79 -47.46 46.17
N CYS A 2 14.70 -48.19 46.38
CA CYS A 2 13.71 -48.48 45.36
C CYS A 2 12.34 -48.00 45.87
N SER A 3 11.68 -47.16 45.08
CA SER A 3 10.26 -46.96 45.24
C SER A 3 9.61 -47.22 43.88
N GLY A 4 8.94 -48.33 43.77
CA GLY A 4 8.23 -48.73 42.55
C GLY A 4 6.87 -49.30 42.91
N GLY A 5 5.86 -48.96 42.18
CA GLY A 5 4.49 -49.50 42.33
C GLY A 5 4.23 -50.58 41.30
N ASP A 6 3.94 -51.80 41.75
CA ASP A 6 3.49 -52.90 40.90
C ASP A 6 2.02 -53.17 41.11
N ASN A 7 1.26 -53.35 40.04
CA ASN A 7 -0.12 -53.78 40.08
C ASN A 7 -0.29 -55.14 39.41
N ASN A 8 -0.55 -56.17 40.20
CA ASN A 8 -0.80 -57.55 39.80
C ASN A 8 -2.28 -57.91 39.99
N GLY A 9 -3.16 -57.59 39.10
CA GLY A 9 -4.56 -57.90 39.22
C GLY A 9 -5.26 -58.34 37.93
N GLY A 10 -6.12 -59.31 38.01
CA GLY A 10 -6.73 -60.00 36.89
C GLY A 10 -7.86 -59.20 36.18
N ASN A 11 -8.17 -59.63 35.02
CA ASN A 11 -9.34 -59.39 34.14
C ASN A 11 -10.06 -58.03 34.12
N TYR A 12 -9.38 -56.89 34.01
CA TYR A 12 -9.98 -55.62 33.69
C TYR A 12 -9.28 -54.92 32.50
N THR A 13 -10.05 -54.11 31.78
CA THR A 13 -9.63 -53.55 30.50
C THR A 13 -8.63 -52.38 30.53
N GLN A 14 -8.29 -51.86 31.72
CA GLN A 14 -7.25 -50.83 31.90
C GLN A 14 -6.62 -50.92 33.30
N PHE A 15 -5.31 -51.07 33.36
CA PHE A 15 -4.50 -51.00 34.58
C PHE A 15 -3.46 -49.92 34.44
N TYR A 16 -3.33 -49.08 35.45
CA TYR A 16 -2.24 -48.12 35.60
C TYR A 16 -1.22 -48.65 36.60
N GLY A 17 0.05 -48.60 36.26
CA GLY A 17 1.14 -48.78 37.23
C GLY A 17 1.07 -47.73 38.34
N GLY A 18 1.64 -47.99 39.50
CA GLY A 18 1.74 -46.99 40.57
C GLY A 18 2.77 -45.89 40.17
N TYR A 19 2.58 -44.67 40.76
CA TYR A 19 3.57 -43.62 40.64
C TYR A 19 4.84 -44.01 41.41
N GLY A 20 6.02 -43.56 40.91
CA GLY A 20 7.27 -43.64 41.68
C GLY A 20 7.17 -42.69 42.89
N GLY A 21 7.76 -43.06 43.99
CA GLY A 21 7.83 -42.19 45.19
C GLY A 21 9.05 -41.25 45.10
N ASP A 22 8.90 -40.04 45.63
CA ASP A 22 9.97 -39.04 45.64
C ASP A 22 11.04 -39.38 46.71
N LEU A 23 12.31 -38.98 46.41
CA LEU A 23 13.43 -39.07 47.35
C LEU A 23 14.00 -37.66 47.54
N THR A 24 14.01 -37.23 48.78
CA THR A 24 14.72 -35.98 49.20
C THR A 24 15.88 -36.33 50.09
N VAL A 25 17.09 -35.88 49.72
CA VAL A 25 18.30 -36.01 50.53
C VAL A 25 18.78 -34.62 50.92
N ASN A 26 18.87 -34.38 52.21
CA ASN A 26 19.48 -33.16 52.77
C ASN A 26 20.80 -33.57 53.48
N ALA A 27 21.92 -33.24 52.83
CA ALA A 27 23.27 -33.62 53.26
C ALA A 27 24.23 -32.45 53.15
N PRO A 28 24.14 -31.42 53.99
CA PRO A 28 25.02 -30.25 53.91
C PRO A 28 26.52 -30.59 54.05
N GLY A 29 26.85 -31.66 54.75
CA GLY A 29 28.26 -32.14 54.86
C GLY A 29 28.75 -33.05 53.72
N GLY A 30 27.90 -33.31 52.71
CA GLY A 30 28.23 -34.10 51.52
C GLY A 30 27.36 -35.34 51.34
N PHE A 31 27.29 -35.81 50.13
CA PHE A 31 26.55 -37.00 49.72
C PHE A 31 27.39 -37.84 48.78
N SER A 32 27.43 -39.12 48.99
CA SER A 32 28.02 -40.05 48.06
C SER A 32 27.06 -41.18 47.72
N LEU A 33 27.04 -41.56 46.47
CA LEU A 33 26.23 -42.66 45.94
C LEU A 33 27.12 -43.73 45.32
N SER A 34 27.15 -44.88 45.98
CA SER A 34 27.90 -46.05 45.50
C SER A 34 27.02 -47.15 44.88
N SER A 35 25.73 -46.89 44.80
CA SER A 35 24.72 -47.77 44.23
C SER A 35 23.64 -47.01 43.50
N GLN A 36 22.70 -47.71 42.85
CA GLN A 36 21.63 -47.08 42.08
C GLN A 36 20.55 -46.45 42.95
N ILE A 37 20.01 -45.35 42.49
CA ILE A 37 18.72 -44.81 42.96
C ILE A 37 17.70 -45.16 41.91
N ASN A 38 16.63 -45.85 42.33
CA ASN A 38 15.54 -46.32 41.48
C ASN A 38 14.21 -45.75 41.94
N LEU A 39 13.68 -44.75 41.26
CA LEU A 39 12.38 -44.14 41.52
C LEU A 39 11.41 -44.45 40.37
N TYR A 40 11.35 -45.70 39.97
CA TYR A 40 10.58 -46.16 38.80
C TYR A 40 9.08 -45.99 39.01
N ALA A 41 8.40 -45.66 37.90
CA ALA A 41 6.95 -45.87 37.81
C ALA A 41 6.62 -47.35 37.63
N GLY A 42 5.49 -47.82 38.18
CA GLY A 42 5.01 -49.17 37.98
C GLY A 42 4.57 -49.45 36.54
N LYS A 43 4.75 -50.69 36.11
CA LYS A 43 4.31 -51.17 34.77
C LYS A 43 2.83 -51.50 34.81
N SER A 44 2.08 -51.14 33.73
CA SER A 44 0.75 -51.65 33.47
C SER A 44 0.63 -52.35 32.10
N TYR A 45 -0.21 -53.40 32.06
CA TYR A 45 -0.52 -54.08 30.81
C TYR A 45 -1.88 -53.63 30.30
N TYR A 46 -1.97 -53.28 29.01
CA TYR A 46 -3.25 -53.02 28.33
C TYR A 46 -3.58 -54.19 27.40
N TYR A 47 -4.73 -54.80 27.61
CA TYR A 47 -5.30 -55.81 26.73
C TYR A 47 -6.42 -55.17 25.89
N SER A 48 -6.24 -55.11 24.60
CA SER A 48 -7.33 -54.76 23.67
C SER A 48 -8.08 -56.03 23.27
N SER A 49 -9.39 -56.05 23.51
CA SER A 49 -10.30 -57.16 23.21
C SER A 49 -10.81 -57.19 21.77
N ASN A 50 -10.05 -56.66 20.79
CA ASN A 50 -10.41 -56.79 19.39
C ASN A 50 -9.71 -57.97 18.70
N THR A 51 -10.51 -58.89 18.20
CA THR A 51 -10.21 -60.15 17.56
C THR A 51 -9.63 -60.06 16.15
N SER A 52 -8.60 -59.30 15.92
CA SER A 52 -7.79 -59.35 14.73
C SER A 52 -6.32 -59.56 15.09
N ASN A 53 -5.77 -60.63 14.59
CA ASN A 53 -4.41 -61.13 14.80
C ASN A 53 -3.36 -60.02 14.69
N ASN A 54 -2.83 -59.56 15.76
CA ASN A 54 -1.58 -58.82 16.04
C ASN A 54 -1.73 -57.70 17.11
N ALA A 55 -2.55 -57.90 18.12
CA ALA A 55 -2.55 -57.01 19.26
C ALA A 55 -1.33 -57.29 20.17
N ARG A 56 -0.20 -56.61 19.90
CA ARG A 56 0.89 -56.50 20.87
C ARG A 56 0.42 -55.59 22.01
N GLY A 57 0.42 -56.07 23.25
CA GLY A 57 0.08 -55.32 24.42
C GLY A 57 0.88 -54.00 24.49
N LYS A 58 0.19 -52.88 24.58
CA LYS A 58 0.81 -51.56 24.79
C LYS A 58 0.96 -51.32 26.29
N TYR A 59 2.16 -50.97 26.72
CA TYR A 59 2.45 -50.58 28.09
C TYR A 59 2.10 -49.12 28.31
N ARG A 60 1.39 -48.78 29.33
CA ARG A 60 1.22 -47.41 29.83
C ARG A 60 1.97 -47.26 31.17
N TYR A 61 2.79 -46.25 31.25
CA TYR A 61 3.61 -45.92 32.38
C TYR A 61 3.00 -44.71 33.10
N THR A 62 3.12 -44.65 34.38
CA THR A 62 2.86 -43.50 35.24
C THR A 62 4.15 -42.68 35.40
N THR A 63 4.10 -41.54 36.07
CA THR A 63 5.25 -40.69 36.27
C THR A 63 6.25 -41.30 37.26
N PRO A 64 7.57 -41.37 36.97
CA PRO A 64 8.60 -41.69 37.92
C PRO A 64 8.64 -40.69 39.08
N GLY A 65 9.17 -41.10 40.20
CA GLY A 65 9.37 -40.19 41.37
C GLY A 65 10.54 -39.22 41.11
N ASP A 66 10.51 -38.11 41.81
CA ASP A 66 11.52 -37.06 41.75
C ASP A 66 12.67 -37.29 42.77
N PHE A 67 13.90 -36.90 42.39
CA PHE A 67 15.05 -36.89 43.25
C PHE A 67 15.50 -35.46 43.58
N THR A 68 15.50 -35.09 44.82
CA THR A 68 15.97 -33.80 45.32
C THR A 68 17.22 -34.00 46.19
N LEU A 69 18.32 -33.30 45.82
CA LEU A 69 19.58 -33.30 46.57
C LEU A 69 19.94 -31.88 47.05
N SER A 70 20.06 -31.71 48.36
CA SER A 70 20.58 -30.48 48.99
C SER A 70 21.95 -30.74 49.59
N THR A 71 23.01 -30.12 49.08
CA THR A 71 24.36 -30.23 49.61
C THR A 71 25.14 -28.94 49.39
N ASP A 72 25.91 -28.52 50.39
CA ASP A 72 26.84 -27.38 50.34
C ASP A 72 28.29 -27.84 50.16
N TYR A 73 28.52 -29.15 50.08
CA TYR A 73 29.86 -29.72 49.94
C TYR A 73 30.26 -29.75 48.45
N SER A 74 31.47 -29.23 48.16
CA SER A 74 31.90 -28.98 46.74
C SER A 74 32.47 -30.19 45.98
N THR A 75 32.58 -31.32 46.60
CA THR A 75 33.15 -32.56 45.99
C THR A 75 32.24 -33.79 46.16
N VAL A 76 30.95 -33.58 46.00
CA VAL A 76 29.98 -34.68 46.02
C VAL A 76 29.90 -35.31 44.65
N THR A 77 29.98 -36.64 44.56
CA THR A 77 29.98 -37.43 43.33
C THR A 77 28.85 -38.47 43.35
N SER A 78 28.19 -38.69 42.20
CA SER A 78 27.38 -39.89 41.97
C SER A 78 28.26 -41.02 41.50
N GLY A 79 28.64 -41.89 42.30
CA GLY A 79 29.53 -42.99 42.03
C GLY A 79 30.54 -43.07 43.11
N GLY A 80 30.71 -44.25 43.65
CA GLY A 80 31.57 -44.49 44.81
C GLY A 80 32.95 -43.91 44.67
N VAL A 81 33.52 -43.52 45.79
CA VAL A 81 34.88 -42.91 45.91
C VAL A 81 36.02 -43.87 45.51
N ASN A 82 35.77 -44.96 44.87
CA ASN A 82 36.80 -45.89 44.38
C ASN A 82 36.72 -46.02 42.86
N ASP A 83 37.55 -45.24 42.21
CA ASP A 83 38.30 -45.58 40.99
C ASP A 83 37.83 -46.84 40.24
N GLY A 84 37.03 -46.64 39.20
CA GLY A 84 36.81 -47.64 38.17
C GLY A 84 35.60 -48.53 38.31
N GLN A 85 34.64 -48.26 39.20
CA GLN A 85 33.31 -48.94 39.19
C GLN A 85 32.14 -47.93 39.04
N THR A 86 31.62 -47.95 37.93
CA THR A 86 30.53 -47.14 37.36
C THR A 86 29.15 -47.64 37.81
N SER A 87 28.83 -47.69 39.07
CA SER A 87 27.58 -48.35 39.55
C SER A 87 26.53 -47.43 40.14
N GLY A 88 26.64 -46.12 39.96
CA GLY A 88 25.72 -45.18 40.58
C GLY A 88 24.82 -44.44 39.62
N ASN A 89 24.04 -45.12 38.79
CA ASN A 89 23.02 -44.49 37.93
C ASN A 89 21.84 -43.94 38.76
N ILE A 90 21.31 -42.84 38.33
CA ILE A 90 20.08 -42.25 38.89
C ILE A 90 18.92 -42.46 37.92
N TYR A 91 17.92 -43.20 38.33
CA TYR A 91 16.67 -43.44 37.60
C TYR A 91 15.54 -42.68 38.28
N ALA A 92 15.29 -41.48 37.77
CA ALA A 92 14.27 -40.58 38.33
C ALA A 92 13.56 -39.80 37.19
N GLY A 93 12.36 -39.28 37.44
CA GLY A 93 11.64 -38.40 36.56
C GLY A 93 12.30 -37.02 36.50
N SER A 94 12.79 -36.54 37.63
CA SER A 94 13.58 -35.30 37.71
C SER A 94 14.74 -35.44 38.71
N LEU A 95 15.77 -34.58 38.52
CA LEU A 95 16.80 -34.33 39.51
C LEU A 95 16.80 -32.84 39.88
N THR A 96 16.65 -32.55 41.16
CA THR A 96 16.76 -31.20 41.68
C THR A 96 18.01 -31.06 42.57
N LYS A 97 18.89 -30.14 42.23
CA LYS A 97 20.12 -29.82 42.98
C LYS A 97 19.95 -28.53 43.76
N ASN A 98 20.01 -28.66 45.09
CA ASN A 98 20.02 -27.54 46.04
C ASN A 98 21.38 -27.47 46.76
N GLY A 99 21.60 -26.38 47.52
CA GLY A 99 22.82 -26.15 48.26
C GLY A 99 23.98 -25.65 47.37
N SER A 100 24.96 -24.99 47.98
CA SER A 100 26.01 -24.23 47.28
C SER A 100 27.13 -25.09 46.62
N GLY A 101 27.21 -26.40 46.97
CA GLY A 101 28.26 -27.28 46.46
C GLY A 101 28.01 -27.77 45.04
N LYS A 102 29.09 -28.27 44.39
CA LYS A 102 28.98 -28.96 43.10
C LYS A 102 28.77 -30.46 43.27
N PHE A 103 27.82 -31.02 42.53
CA PHE A 103 27.59 -32.47 42.47
C PHE A 103 28.18 -33.01 41.18
N LYS A 104 29.16 -33.93 41.30
CA LYS A 104 29.75 -34.60 40.14
C LYS A 104 28.90 -35.81 39.70
N LEU A 105 28.33 -35.73 38.56
CA LEU A 105 27.53 -36.79 37.93
C LEU A 105 28.47 -37.66 37.07
N LEU A 106 28.84 -38.82 37.55
CA LEU A 106 29.78 -39.76 36.88
C LEU A 106 29.05 -40.69 35.91
N ASN A 107 27.78 -40.94 36.14
CA ASN A 107 26.97 -41.88 35.37
C ASN A 107 25.63 -41.28 34.97
N HIS A 108 24.92 -42.02 34.14
CA HIS A 108 23.70 -41.53 33.53
C HIS A 108 22.59 -41.17 34.50
N LEU A 109 21.94 -40.03 34.24
CA LEU A 109 20.61 -39.75 34.72
C LEU A 109 19.59 -40.30 33.73
N TYR A 110 18.98 -41.43 34.08
CA TYR A 110 17.94 -42.06 33.27
C TYR A 110 16.54 -41.65 33.69
N GLY A 111 15.73 -41.26 32.76
CA GLY A 111 14.29 -41.14 33.01
C GLY A 111 13.62 -42.52 33.03
N GLY A 112 13.63 -43.08 34.16
CA GLY A 112 12.82 -44.19 34.71
C GLY A 112 12.36 -45.36 33.84
N TRP A 113 13.17 -46.01 32.96
CA TRP A 113 12.99 -47.41 32.60
C TRP A 113 13.99 -47.95 31.60
N THR A 114 14.53 -49.16 31.89
CA THR A 114 15.46 -49.93 31.01
C THR A 114 14.76 -51.14 30.41
N GLY A 115 13.69 -50.98 29.70
CA GLY A 115 13.03 -52.13 29.03
C GLY A 115 13.20 -51.99 27.52
N ASN A 116 13.97 -52.91 26.94
CA ASN A 116 14.21 -53.10 25.53
C ASN A 116 12.91 -53.29 24.72
N THR A 117 12.33 -52.26 24.16
CA THR A 117 11.46 -52.40 23.00
C THR A 117 11.53 -51.15 22.10
N THR A 118 11.97 -51.36 20.91
CA THR A 118 11.89 -50.51 19.73
C THR A 118 10.47 -50.08 19.46
N GLN A 119 10.05 -48.93 19.88
CA GLN A 119 8.80 -48.17 19.60
C GLN A 119 7.97 -47.79 20.84
N ASP A 120 8.50 -46.98 21.73
CA ASP A 120 7.64 -46.18 22.59
C ASP A 120 7.93 -44.69 22.33
N THR A 121 7.02 -44.02 21.59
CA THR A 121 7.13 -42.62 21.25
C THR A 121 6.64 -41.69 22.37
N ASN A 122 6.30 -42.24 23.55
CA ASN A 122 5.93 -41.46 24.72
C ASN A 122 7.19 -41.11 25.52
N LYS A 123 7.85 -40.05 25.15
CA LYS A 123 8.99 -39.48 25.86
C LYS A 123 8.52 -38.83 27.14
N TYR A 124 8.92 -39.42 28.26
CA TYR A 124 8.71 -38.70 29.55
C TYR A 124 9.64 -37.49 29.58
N THR A 125 9.08 -36.33 29.94
CA THR A 125 9.84 -35.10 30.16
C THR A 125 10.79 -35.34 31.33
N ARG A 126 12.08 -35.37 31.06
CA ARG A 126 13.11 -35.48 32.07
C ARG A 126 13.56 -34.09 32.43
N SER A 127 13.78 -33.79 33.69
CA SER A 127 14.23 -32.47 34.06
C SER A 127 15.39 -32.53 35.05
N LEU A 128 16.35 -31.66 34.81
CA LEU A 128 17.42 -31.34 35.77
C LEU A 128 17.24 -29.87 36.18
N THR A 129 16.91 -29.65 37.44
CA THR A 129 16.80 -28.31 38.01
C THR A 129 17.99 -28.02 38.94
N ILE A 130 18.71 -26.93 38.64
CA ILE A 130 19.82 -26.48 39.49
C ILE A 130 19.38 -25.18 40.17
N ASN A 131 19.03 -25.27 41.45
CA ASN A 131 18.59 -24.11 42.24
C ASN A 131 19.79 -23.34 42.82
N SER A 132 20.85 -24.06 43.20
CA SER A 132 22.09 -23.46 43.73
C SER A 132 23.27 -24.40 43.57
N GLY A 133 24.49 -23.87 43.62
CA GLY A 133 25.73 -24.62 43.37
C GLY A 133 25.85 -25.09 41.95
N GLY A 134 26.22 -26.35 41.72
CA GLY A 134 26.40 -26.82 40.34
C GLY A 134 26.32 -28.33 40.15
N ILE A 135 26.32 -28.68 38.85
CA ILE A 135 26.51 -30.06 38.39
C ILE A 135 27.79 -30.09 37.53
N LEU A 136 28.64 -31.08 37.78
CA LEU A 136 29.83 -31.38 36.97
C LEU A 136 29.60 -32.74 36.31
N PHE A 137 29.67 -32.81 34.97
CA PHE A 137 29.63 -34.05 34.22
C PHE A 137 30.98 -34.78 34.31
N GLY A 138 30.93 -36.07 34.56
CA GLY A 138 32.10 -36.88 34.66
C GLY A 138 32.34 -37.80 33.48
N ASP A 139 31.41 -37.90 32.55
CA ASP A 139 31.43 -38.72 31.39
C ASP A 139 30.64 -38.09 30.21
N THR A 140 30.88 -38.53 28.97
CA THR A 140 30.27 -38.09 27.72
C THR A 140 28.77 -38.37 27.58
N THR A 141 28.22 -39.12 28.53
CA THR A 141 26.82 -39.58 28.51
C THR A 141 26.12 -39.37 29.86
N ALA A 142 26.49 -38.27 30.56
CA ALA A 142 25.97 -38.00 31.87
C ALA A 142 24.47 -37.76 31.93
N LEU A 143 23.91 -37.19 30.85
CA LEU A 143 22.47 -36.96 30.73
C LEU A 143 21.90 -37.76 29.55
N ASP A 144 20.62 -38.01 29.59
CA ASP A 144 19.87 -38.44 28.43
C ASP A 144 19.63 -37.27 27.48
N ASP A 145 19.77 -37.48 26.18
CA ASP A 145 19.60 -36.50 25.08
C ASP A 145 18.30 -35.66 25.16
N TYR A 146 17.35 -36.05 25.97
CA TYR A 146 16.05 -35.43 26.14
C TYR A 146 15.85 -34.72 27.48
N THR A 147 16.89 -34.59 28.29
CA THR A 147 16.81 -33.96 29.63
C THR A 147 16.72 -32.44 29.46
N ASP A 148 15.62 -31.87 29.92
CA ASP A 148 15.44 -30.42 29.97
C ASP A 148 16.15 -29.85 31.23
N ILE A 149 16.99 -28.84 31.06
CA ILE A 149 17.79 -28.24 32.14
C ILE A 149 17.23 -26.87 32.48
N THR A 150 16.96 -26.66 33.78
CA THR A 150 16.57 -25.36 34.35
C THR A 150 17.59 -24.89 35.38
N MET A 151 18.16 -23.71 35.15
CA MET A 151 19.11 -23.09 36.05
C MET A 151 18.46 -21.84 36.67
N THR A 152 18.08 -21.89 37.95
CA THR A 152 17.19 -20.87 38.52
C THR A 152 17.91 -19.65 39.07
N SER A 153 19.24 -19.67 39.18
CA SER A 153 20.04 -18.57 39.74
C SER A 153 21.28 -18.28 38.89
N SER A 154 21.71 -17.05 38.84
CA SER A 154 22.96 -16.63 38.18
C SER A 154 24.23 -17.23 38.77
N SER A 155 24.16 -17.74 39.99
CA SER A 155 25.28 -18.42 40.69
C SER A 155 25.35 -19.92 40.40
N THR A 156 24.41 -20.49 39.66
CA THR A 156 24.43 -21.92 39.31
C THR A 156 25.41 -22.23 38.19
N VAL A 157 25.99 -23.41 38.22
CA VAL A 157 26.99 -23.85 37.21
C VAL A 157 26.64 -25.22 36.69
N LEU A 158 26.63 -25.33 35.34
CA LEU A 158 26.67 -26.60 34.64
C LEU A 158 28.05 -26.77 34.04
N ASP A 159 28.83 -27.69 34.55
CA ASP A 159 30.21 -27.93 34.15
C ASP A 159 30.27 -29.21 33.29
N LEU A 160 30.65 -29.06 31.99
CA LEU A 160 30.72 -30.16 31.05
C LEU A 160 31.86 -31.15 31.28
N GLY A 161 32.83 -30.78 32.17
CA GLY A 161 33.91 -31.69 32.60
C GLY A 161 34.85 -32.18 31.49
N GLY A 162 34.93 -31.53 30.34
CA GLY A 162 35.74 -31.91 29.19
C GLY A 162 35.01 -32.85 28.21
N SER A 163 33.72 -33.00 28.32
CA SER A 163 32.90 -33.89 27.48
C SER A 163 31.86 -33.11 26.69
N SER A 164 31.65 -33.47 25.42
CA SER A 164 30.48 -33.00 24.64
C SER A 164 29.21 -33.63 25.19
N GLU A 165 28.13 -32.89 25.25
CA GLU A 165 26.87 -33.35 25.81
C GLU A 165 25.69 -32.94 24.95
N THR A 166 24.67 -33.82 24.95
CA THR A 166 23.35 -33.55 24.32
C THR A 166 22.29 -33.43 25.41
N VAL A 167 21.54 -32.37 25.38
CA VAL A 167 20.47 -32.11 26.35
C VAL A 167 19.15 -31.81 25.62
N GLY A 168 18.02 -31.98 26.31
CA GLY A 168 16.71 -31.66 25.78
C GLY A 168 16.58 -30.17 25.44
N SER A 169 16.63 -29.35 26.48
CA SER A 169 16.60 -27.89 26.40
C SER A 169 17.39 -27.27 27.54
N ILE A 170 17.68 -25.98 27.45
CA ILE A 170 18.23 -25.19 28.58
C ILE A 170 17.35 -23.98 28.83
N ASP A 171 17.11 -23.67 30.12
CA ASP A 171 16.26 -22.56 30.55
C ASP A 171 16.84 -21.88 31.78
N GLY A 172 16.57 -20.59 31.97
CA GLY A 172 16.93 -19.81 33.15
C GLY A 172 18.28 -19.08 33.01
N GLN A 173 19.10 -19.15 34.07
CA GLN A 173 20.32 -18.35 34.21
C GLN A 173 21.46 -19.14 34.86
N GLY A 174 22.66 -18.62 34.86
CA GLY A 174 23.83 -19.30 35.45
C GLY A 174 24.93 -19.46 34.39
N SER A 175 25.97 -20.24 34.69
CA SER A 175 27.08 -20.50 33.78
C SER A 175 27.07 -21.93 33.27
N ILE A 176 27.21 -22.13 31.96
CA ILE A 176 27.54 -23.41 31.34
C ILE A 176 29.00 -23.30 30.90
N THR A 177 29.88 -24.16 31.45
CA THR A 177 31.33 -24.09 31.30
C THR A 177 31.98 -25.48 31.23
N SER A 178 33.26 -25.54 31.02
CA SER A 178 34.01 -26.80 31.16
C SER A 178 35.26 -26.61 32.05
N SER A 179 35.40 -27.45 33.07
CA SER A 179 36.61 -27.48 33.92
C SER A 179 37.76 -28.28 33.31
N SER A 180 37.57 -28.92 32.16
CA SER A 180 38.60 -29.69 31.46
C SER A 180 38.69 -29.28 30.00
N GLY A 181 39.89 -29.52 29.39
CA GLY A 181 40.19 -29.15 28.01
C GLY A 181 39.47 -30.04 26.98
N GLY A 182 39.57 -29.66 25.72
CA GLY A 182 39.02 -30.38 24.57
C GLY A 182 38.19 -29.47 23.64
N ASN A 183 37.85 -29.98 22.46
CA ASN A 183 36.87 -29.36 21.55
C ASN A 183 35.52 -29.95 21.85
N LEU A 184 34.65 -29.18 22.44
CA LEU A 184 33.39 -29.65 22.98
C LEU A 184 32.20 -29.14 22.14
N ILE A 185 31.11 -29.92 22.17
CA ILE A 185 29.84 -29.51 21.55
C ILE A 185 28.73 -29.69 22.60
N LEU A 186 28.05 -28.59 22.89
CA LEU A 186 26.76 -28.62 23.58
C LEU A 186 25.65 -28.73 22.56
N THR A 187 24.90 -29.83 22.58
CA THR A 187 23.78 -30.05 21.66
C THR A 187 22.43 -29.88 22.38
N LEU A 188 21.56 -29.05 21.82
CA LEU A 188 20.19 -28.83 22.29
C LEU A 188 19.25 -29.61 21.38
N SER A 189 18.70 -30.73 21.85
CA SER A 189 17.88 -31.63 21.03
C SER A 189 16.45 -31.18 20.80
N TYR A 190 15.87 -30.41 21.71
CA TYR A 190 14.54 -29.80 21.64
C TYR A 190 13.45 -30.74 21.12
N ASN A 191 13.22 -31.81 21.79
CA ASN A 191 12.17 -32.77 21.45
C ASN A 191 10.82 -32.47 22.11
N SER A 192 10.78 -31.56 23.09
CA SER A 192 9.56 -31.03 23.69
C SER A 192 9.04 -29.81 22.89
N ASN A 193 7.74 -29.51 23.00
CA ASN A 193 7.14 -28.31 22.37
C ASN A 193 7.27 -27.05 23.25
N THR A 194 8.10 -27.10 24.30
CA THR A 194 8.28 -25.99 25.24
C THR A 194 9.41 -25.10 24.78
N SER A 195 9.14 -23.82 24.56
CA SER A 195 10.16 -22.82 24.32
C SER A 195 10.84 -22.42 25.62
N THR A 196 12.15 -22.13 25.56
CA THR A 196 12.97 -21.77 26.72
C THR A 196 13.74 -20.50 26.47
N ASP A 197 14.17 -19.85 27.55
CA ASP A 197 15.04 -18.68 27.52
C ASP A 197 16.21 -18.84 28.48
N PHE A 198 17.42 -18.99 27.95
CA PHE A 198 18.65 -19.03 28.70
C PHE A 198 19.32 -17.66 28.72
N SER A 199 19.22 -16.98 29.85
CA SER A 199 19.80 -15.67 30.11
C SER A 199 21.18 -15.72 30.77
N GLY A 200 21.68 -16.93 31.05
CA GLY A 200 23.00 -17.17 31.61
C GLY A 200 24.15 -17.05 30.61
N THR A 201 25.32 -17.49 31.00
CA THR A 201 26.53 -17.46 30.15
C THR A 201 26.92 -18.87 29.72
N ILE A 202 27.20 -19.04 28.43
CA ILE A 202 27.89 -20.23 27.88
C ILE A 202 29.32 -19.80 27.59
N GLU A 203 30.29 -20.50 28.20
CA GLU A 203 31.71 -20.12 28.15
C GLU A 203 32.59 -21.35 28.02
N GLU A 204 33.80 -21.20 27.43
CA GLU A 204 34.75 -22.29 27.27
C GLU A 204 35.22 -22.88 28.61
N GLY A 205 35.44 -22.03 29.65
CA GLY A 205 36.17 -22.41 30.82
C GLY A 205 37.60 -22.87 30.48
N SER A 206 37.89 -24.15 30.67
CA SER A 206 39.18 -24.77 30.31
C SER A 206 39.14 -25.52 28.94
N ALA A 207 37.99 -25.54 28.26
CA ALA A 207 37.90 -26.16 26.92
C ALA A 207 38.75 -25.40 25.89
N THR A 208 39.27 -26.09 24.89
CA THR A 208 39.96 -25.47 23.74
C THR A 208 38.95 -24.70 22.86
N SER A 209 37.76 -25.26 22.71
CA SER A 209 36.61 -24.59 22.12
C SER A 209 35.31 -25.24 22.58
N LEU A 210 34.26 -24.45 22.78
CA LEU A 210 32.90 -24.92 22.99
C LEU A 210 32.03 -24.50 21.82
N ALA A 211 31.47 -25.46 21.12
CA ALA A 211 30.51 -25.24 20.02
C ALA A 211 29.07 -25.50 20.50
N LEU A 212 28.11 -24.81 19.87
CA LEU A 212 26.67 -24.99 20.13
C LEU A 212 26.02 -25.64 18.93
N SER A 213 25.23 -26.69 19.15
CA SER A 213 24.42 -27.35 18.14
C SER A 213 22.95 -27.36 18.55
N LYS A 214 22.06 -26.82 17.71
CA LYS A 214 20.61 -26.83 17.91
C LYS A 214 19.96 -27.85 16.98
N ASN A 215 19.33 -28.86 17.56
CA ASN A 215 18.58 -29.91 16.88
C ASN A 215 17.09 -29.83 17.25
N GLY A 216 16.29 -30.75 16.73
CA GLY A 216 14.85 -30.85 16.99
C GLY A 216 14.01 -30.04 16.01
N SER A 217 13.04 -30.73 15.42
CA SER A 217 12.24 -30.22 14.29
C SER A 217 10.92 -29.57 14.69
N ASN A 218 10.64 -29.44 15.99
CA ASN A 218 9.43 -28.77 16.49
C ASN A 218 9.51 -27.24 16.38
N ASP A 219 8.42 -26.54 16.67
CA ASP A 219 8.32 -25.09 16.65
C ASP A 219 8.76 -24.42 17.96
N ALA A 220 9.23 -25.19 18.93
CA ALA A 220 9.78 -24.68 20.17
C ALA A 220 11.05 -23.86 19.92
N VAL A 221 11.11 -22.71 20.54
CA VAL A 221 12.19 -21.75 20.39
C VAL A 221 13.22 -21.93 21.49
N ALA A 222 14.46 -22.18 21.12
CA ALA A 222 15.60 -22.00 22.02
C ALA A 222 16.01 -20.53 22.01
N THR A 223 15.81 -19.79 23.07
CA THR A 223 16.24 -18.40 23.18
C THR A 223 17.55 -18.32 23.98
N LEU A 224 18.52 -17.58 23.45
CA LEU A 224 19.72 -17.16 24.15
C LEU A 224 19.63 -15.66 24.38
N SER A 225 19.37 -15.26 25.63
CA SER A 225 19.27 -13.85 26.04
C SER A 225 20.46 -13.37 26.86
N GLY A 226 21.40 -14.27 27.17
CA GLY A 226 22.61 -13.95 27.91
C GLY A 226 23.81 -13.55 27.03
N SER A 227 24.80 -12.93 27.65
CA SER A 227 26.10 -12.62 27.02
C SER A 227 27.01 -13.83 27.09
N ASN A 228 27.20 -14.53 26.01
CA ASN A 228 28.02 -15.73 25.90
C ASN A 228 29.46 -15.38 25.48
N THR A 229 30.41 -16.24 25.82
CA THR A 229 31.83 -16.04 25.50
C THR A 229 32.43 -17.24 24.75
N TYR A 230 31.65 -18.28 24.44
CA TYR A 230 32.13 -19.43 23.70
C TYR A 230 32.60 -19.05 22.28
N ILE A 231 33.71 -19.69 21.82
CA ILE A 231 34.37 -19.38 20.55
C ILE A 231 34.17 -20.45 19.47
N GLY A 232 33.50 -21.53 19.78
CA GLY A 232 33.17 -22.56 18.80
C GLY A 232 32.02 -22.15 17.85
N ASN A 233 31.79 -22.94 16.81
CA ASN A 233 30.71 -22.69 15.85
C ASN A 233 29.34 -22.88 16.51
N THR A 234 28.36 -22.13 16.03
CA THR A 234 26.95 -22.39 16.32
C THR A 234 26.31 -23.03 15.09
N THR A 235 25.82 -24.26 15.22
CA THR A 235 25.15 -24.97 14.13
C THR A 235 23.69 -25.17 14.47
N ILE A 236 22.79 -24.62 13.65
CA ILE A 236 21.36 -24.85 13.77
C ILE A 236 20.96 -25.87 12.73
N ASN A 237 20.83 -27.13 13.16
CA ASN A 237 20.52 -28.26 12.27
C ASN A 237 19.03 -28.31 11.95
N GLN A 238 18.17 -28.04 12.94
CA GLN A 238 16.72 -28.04 12.80
C GLN A 238 16.06 -27.12 13.85
N GLY A 239 14.83 -26.68 13.59
CA GLY A 239 14.03 -25.87 14.50
C GLY A 239 14.50 -24.41 14.58
N ILE A 240 14.35 -23.79 15.74
CA ILE A 240 14.53 -22.34 15.92
C ILE A 240 15.53 -22.07 17.05
N LEU A 241 16.56 -21.29 16.74
CA LEU A 241 17.41 -20.62 17.73
C LEU A 241 17.12 -19.12 17.67
N ARG A 242 16.71 -18.52 18.78
CA ARG A 242 16.50 -17.08 18.92
C ARG A 242 17.60 -16.47 19.76
N VAL A 243 18.06 -15.29 19.35
CA VAL A 243 19.04 -14.49 20.09
C VAL A 243 18.47 -13.11 20.38
N THR A 244 18.63 -12.64 21.63
CA THR A 244 18.11 -11.35 22.09
C THR A 244 19.18 -10.50 22.78
N HIS A 245 20.45 -10.91 22.71
CA HIS A 245 21.62 -10.19 23.22
C HIS A 245 22.72 -10.16 22.14
N ASN A 246 23.50 -9.09 22.09
CA ASN A 246 24.57 -8.91 21.07
C ASN A 246 25.54 -10.08 21.03
N ASN A 247 25.99 -10.54 22.18
CA ASN A 247 26.95 -11.64 22.35
C ASN A 247 26.27 -13.01 22.59
N ALA A 248 24.97 -13.15 22.26
CA ALA A 248 24.30 -14.43 22.49
C ALA A 248 24.94 -15.61 21.73
N LEU A 249 25.66 -15.34 20.65
CA LEU A 249 26.40 -16.32 19.85
C LEU A 249 27.91 -16.31 20.14
N GLY A 250 28.35 -15.79 21.29
CA GLY A 250 29.75 -15.59 21.66
C GLY A 250 30.37 -14.35 21.00
N PRO A 251 31.66 -14.06 21.29
CA PRO A 251 32.38 -12.87 20.80
C PRO A 251 32.57 -12.87 19.29
N ASP A 252 32.75 -11.71 18.69
CA ASP A 252 32.88 -11.52 17.23
C ASP A 252 34.05 -12.32 16.62
N THR A 253 35.12 -12.49 17.38
CA THR A 253 36.30 -13.28 17.00
C THR A 253 36.08 -14.79 17.10
N GLY A 254 34.94 -15.26 17.58
CA GLY A 254 34.58 -16.68 17.73
C GLY A 254 34.13 -17.33 16.44
N GLY A 255 33.66 -18.57 16.56
CA GLY A 255 33.18 -19.39 15.45
C GLY A 255 32.04 -18.79 14.61
N SER A 256 31.79 -19.40 13.48
CA SER A 256 30.73 -19.03 12.54
C SER A 256 29.39 -19.62 12.94
N VAL A 257 28.32 -19.11 12.32
CA VAL A 257 26.97 -19.68 12.42
C VAL A 257 26.63 -20.44 11.16
N ILE A 258 26.06 -21.63 11.31
CA ILE A 258 25.57 -22.45 10.20
C ILE A 258 24.09 -22.73 10.43
N VAL A 259 23.25 -22.23 9.54
CA VAL A 259 21.82 -22.49 9.54
C VAL A 259 21.51 -23.47 8.43
N ASN A 260 21.15 -24.70 8.78
CA ASN A 260 20.83 -25.74 7.83
C ASN A 260 19.38 -25.64 7.33
N SER A 261 19.06 -26.38 6.28
CA SER A 261 17.71 -26.39 5.70
C SER A 261 16.65 -26.72 6.75
N GLN A 262 15.52 -25.99 6.74
CA GLN A 262 14.42 -26.08 7.73
C GLN A 262 14.78 -25.62 9.16
N ALA A 263 15.92 -24.99 9.34
CA ALA A 263 16.30 -24.33 10.60
C ALA A 263 16.20 -22.80 10.45
N SER A 264 16.02 -22.12 11.57
CA SER A 264 15.97 -20.65 11.60
C SER A 264 16.82 -20.09 12.72
N LEU A 265 17.66 -19.11 12.37
CA LEU A 265 18.21 -18.16 13.33
C LEU A 265 17.28 -16.94 13.42
N GLN A 266 16.76 -16.65 14.61
CA GLN A 266 15.94 -15.49 14.87
C GLN A 266 16.71 -14.47 15.69
N VAL A 267 16.66 -13.20 15.29
CA VAL A 267 17.22 -12.06 16.02
C VAL A 267 16.09 -11.16 16.49
N SER A 268 16.16 -10.64 17.71
CA SER A 268 15.08 -9.84 18.29
C SER A 268 15.59 -8.92 19.39
N GLY A 269 15.00 -7.72 19.54
CA GLY A 269 15.27 -6.87 20.68
C GLY A 269 16.29 -5.74 20.45
N THR A 270 16.47 -5.28 19.22
CA THR A 270 17.40 -4.19 18.87
C THR A 270 18.86 -4.56 19.19
N ILE A 271 19.30 -5.68 18.65
CA ILE A 271 20.64 -6.25 18.89
C ILE A 271 21.54 -6.15 17.66
N THR A 272 22.83 -6.20 17.91
CA THR A 272 23.87 -6.32 16.89
C THR A 272 24.47 -7.72 16.92
N VAL A 273 24.48 -8.41 15.77
CA VAL A 273 25.11 -9.73 15.58
C VAL A 273 26.24 -9.61 14.56
N SER A 274 27.46 -9.96 14.96
CA SER A 274 28.67 -9.80 14.10
C SER A 274 29.22 -11.13 13.54
N LYS A 275 28.40 -12.19 13.53
CA LYS A 275 28.85 -13.54 13.16
C LYS A 275 28.80 -13.80 11.64
N THR A 276 29.91 -14.26 11.06
CA THR A 276 29.89 -14.86 9.73
C THR A 276 28.91 -16.02 9.71
N THR A 277 28.00 -16.03 8.74
CA THR A 277 26.89 -16.97 8.71
C THR A 277 26.73 -17.64 7.37
N THR A 278 26.50 -18.93 7.40
CA THR A 278 26.09 -19.73 6.25
C THR A 278 24.60 -20.05 6.38
N LEU A 279 23.83 -19.73 5.34
CA LEU A 279 22.40 -19.99 5.29
C LEU A 279 22.02 -21.01 4.22
N LYS A 280 21.10 -21.92 4.54
CA LYS A 280 20.53 -22.90 3.62
C LYS A 280 19.02 -22.97 3.76
N GLY A 281 18.32 -22.84 2.62
CA GLY A 281 16.88 -23.09 2.51
C GLY A 281 16.00 -22.02 3.14
N SER A 282 14.70 -22.28 3.16
CA SER A 282 13.66 -21.30 3.50
C SER A 282 13.45 -21.06 5.00
N GLY A 283 14.17 -21.78 5.85
CA GLY A 283 13.98 -21.70 7.30
C GLY A 283 12.79 -22.52 7.81
N ARG A 284 12.55 -22.47 9.11
CA ARG A 284 11.44 -23.16 9.76
C ARG A 284 10.11 -22.56 9.31
N GLY A 285 9.20 -23.42 8.82
CA GLY A 285 7.89 -22.97 8.31
C GLY A 285 7.96 -22.05 7.08
N ALA A 286 9.06 -22.04 6.35
CA ALA A 286 9.35 -21.15 5.22
C ALA A 286 9.28 -19.65 5.58
N LYS A 287 9.61 -19.30 6.83
CA LYS A 287 9.52 -17.91 7.33
C LYS A 287 10.86 -17.18 7.43
N GLY A 288 11.95 -17.79 6.96
CA GLY A 288 13.30 -17.24 6.95
C GLY A 288 14.32 -18.13 7.66
N ALA A 289 15.42 -18.45 6.98
CA ALA A 289 16.60 -19.07 7.60
C ALA A 289 17.29 -18.09 8.55
N LEU A 290 17.32 -16.81 8.18
CA LEU A 290 17.67 -15.68 9.04
C LEU A 290 16.45 -14.76 9.14
N ARG A 291 15.99 -14.50 10.37
CA ARG A 291 14.74 -13.78 10.61
C ARG A 291 14.86 -12.77 11.73
N SER A 292 14.60 -11.50 11.43
CA SER A 292 14.41 -10.45 12.45
C SER A 292 12.98 -10.48 12.93
N MET A 293 12.76 -10.64 14.26
CA MET A 293 11.41 -10.78 14.82
C MET A 293 10.81 -9.43 15.20
N SER A 294 11.61 -8.58 15.86
CA SER A 294 11.18 -7.27 16.34
C SER A 294 12.37 -6.42 16.76
N GLY A 295 12.18 -5.09 16.76
CA GLY A 295 13.22 -4.12 17.04
C GLY A 295 14.11 -3.85 15.83
N ASP A 296 14.98 -2.87 15.97
CA ASP A 296 15.94 -2.46 14.93
C ASP A 296 17.21 -3.27 15.07
N ASN A 297 17.28 -4.40 14.38
CA ASN A 297 18.39 -5.32 14.50
C ASN A 297 19.45 -5.08 13.43
N LEU A 298 20.72 -5.25 13.81
CA LEU A 298 21.88 -5.09 12.95
C LEU A 298 22.63 -6.40 12.82
N TYR A 299 22.87 -6.87 11.59
CA TYR A 299 23.69 -8.02 11.27
C TYR A 299 24.98 -7.54 10.57
N GLN A 300 26.10 -7.59 11.26
CA GLN A 300 27.40 -7.10 10.75
C GLN A 300 28.23 -8.19 10.05
N GLY A 301 27.98 -9.45 10.39
CA GLY A 301 28.72 -10.58 9.83
C GLY A 301 28.39 -10.82 8.36
N SER A 302 29.36 -11.34 7.61
CA SER A 302 29.11 -11.76 6.22
C SER A 302 28.18 -12.98 6.16
N ILE A 303 27.36 -13.02 5.11
CA ILE A 303 26.39 -14.09 4.87
C ILE A 303 26.75 -14.82 3.58
N SER A 304 26.79 -16.13 3.63
CA SER A 304 27.01 -16.99 2.47
C SER A 304 25.79 -17.90 2.23
N ILE A 305 25.20 -17.83 1.04
CA ILE A 305 24.06 -18.63 0.65
C ILE A 305 24.58 -19.92 0.02
N LEU A 306 24.22 -21.08 0.55
CA LEU A 306 24.68 -22.38 0.07
C LEU A 306 23.55 -23.32 -0.38
N GLN A 307 22.36 -22.78 -0.59
CA GLN A 307 21.22 -23.53 -1.15
C GLN A 307 20.24 -22.57 -1.81
N SER A 308 19.64 -22.96 -2.93
CA SER A 308 18.54 -22.18 -3.56
C SER A 308 17.32 -22.10 -2.65
N SER A 309 16.51 -21.06 -2.87
CA SER A 309 15.35 -20.74 -2.02
C SER A 309 15.74 -20.51 -0.56
N THR A 310 16.85 -19.80 -0.33
CA THR A 310 17.24 -19.34 1.00
C THR A 310 16.52 -18.04 1.30
N TYR A 311 15.85 -17.98 2.46
CA TYR A 311 14.99 -16.86 2.85
C TYR A 311 15.59 -16.04 3.98
N ILE A 312 15.56 -14.72 3.81
CA ILE A 312 15.80 -13.73 4.86
C ILE A 312 14.50 -12.91 5.02
N ASN A 313 14.09 -12.68 6.26
CA ASN A 313 12.87 -11.96 6.59
C ASN A 313 13.03 -10.99 7.76
N SER A 314 12.22 -9.94 7.79
CA SER A 314 11.99 -9.07 8.95
C SER A 314 10.50 -9.02 9.24
N ASP A 315 10.08 -9.45 10.43
CA ASP A 315 8.66 -9.45 10.81
C ASP A 315 8.19 -8.03 11.18
N SER A 316 9.01 -7.31 11.95
CA SER A 316 8.70 -5.93 12.33
C SER A 316 9.99 -5.18 12.75
N GLY A 317 9.95 -3.86 12.68
CA GLY A 317 11.13 -3.01 12.87
C GLY A 317 12.06 -3.03 11.66
N SER A 318 13.29 -2.56 11.80
CA SER A 318 14.28 -2.56 10.73
C SER A 318 15.27 -3.72 10.91
N PHE A 319 15.68 -4.32 9.80
CA PHE A 319 16.75 -5.31 9.79
C PHE A 319 17.87 -4.89 8.85
N THR A 320 18.99 -4.47 9.38
CA THR A 320 20.13 -3.98 8.60
C THR A 320 21.21 -5.07 8.49
N LEU A 321 21.63 -5.37 7.27
CA LEU A 321 22.71 -6.30 6.94
C LEU A 321 23.92 -5.48 6.46
N ASN A 322 24.95 -5.33 7.31
CA ASN A 322 26.16 -4.59 6.98
C ASN A 322 27.25 -5.49 6.37
N GLY A 323 27.25 -6.77 6.68
CA GLY A 323 28.19 -7.73 6.10
C GLY A 323 27.88 -8.05 4.65
N ALA A 324 28.91 -8.41 3.89
CA ALA A 324 28.75 -8.86 2.52
C ALA A 324 27.82 -10.09 2.44
N VAL A 325 26.99 -10.15 1.39
CA VAL A 325 26.08 -11.27 1.10
C VAL A 325 26.55 -11.97 -0.17
N ASN A 326 27.13 -13.15 -0.02
CA ASN A 326 27.55 -13.94 -1.17
C ASN A 326 26.48 -14.96 -1.54
N LEU A 327 25.87 -14.77 -2.71
CA LEU A 327 24.87 -15.68 -3.26
C LEU A 327 25.48 -16.99 -3.78
N ASN A 328 26.80 -17.00 -4.06
CA ASN A 328 27.45 -18.10 -4.80
C ASN A 328 26.72 -18.37 -6.14
N THR A 329 26.15 -19.57 -6.30
CA THR A 329 25.33 -19.97 -7.45
C THR A 329 23.85 -20.12 -7.08
N TYR A 330 23.40 -19.55 -5.98
CA TYR A 330 22.08 -19.79 -5.39
C TYR A 330 21.24 -18.54 -5.32
N SER A 331 19.93 -18.71 -5.28
CA SER A 331 18.98 -17.60 -5.17
C SER A 331 18.71 -17.23 -3.71
N LEU A 332 18.68 -15.93 -3.44
CA LEU A 332 18.25 -15.34 -2.19
C LEU A 332 16.84 -14.77 -2.35
N TYR A 333 15.98 -15.06 -1.39
CA TYR A 333 14.64 -14.51 -1.29
C TYR A 333 14.52 -13.65 -0.05
N ILE A 334 14.12 -12.42 -0.23
CA ILE A 334 13.56 -11.58 0.82
C ILE A 334 12.09 -11.97 0.89
N HIS A 335 11.80 -12.96 1.73
CA HIS A 335 10.50 -13.65 1.79
C HIS A 335 10.25 -14.16 3.21
N GLY A 336 9.00 -14.12 3.65
CA GLY A 336 8.61 -14.56 4.99
C GLY A 336 7.11 -14.58 5.20
N ASP A 337 6.66 -14.18 6.38
CA ASP A 337 5.23 -14.09 6.69
C ASP A 337 4.58 -12.96 5.86
N ILE A 338 3.40 -13.21 5.31
CA ILE A 338 2.65 -12.21 4.53
C ILE A 338 2.23 -11.00 5.39
N THR A 339 2.22 -11.18 6.71
CA THR A 339 1.92 -10.11 7.67
C THR A 339 3.15 -9.34 8.15
N ALA A 340 4.33 -9.66 7.62
CA ALA A 340 5.56 -8.96 7.96
C ALA A 340 5.48 -7.48 7.52
N THR A 341 5.94 -6.59 8.40
CA THR A 341 5.98 -5.13 8.18
C THR A 341 7.38 -4.55 8.36
N GLY A 342 8.38 -5.40 8.66
CA GLY A 342 9.74 -4.97 8.92
C GLY A 342 10.55 -4.77 7.63
N ASP A 343 11.19 -3.63 7.49
CA ASP A 343 12.07 -3.34 6.37
C ASP A 343 13.44 -4.01 6.51
N ILE A 344 14.05 -4.30 5.37
CA ILE A 344 15.41 -4.85 5.31
C ILE A 344 16.30 -3.91 4.52
N THR A 345 17.40 -3.48 5.14
CA THR A 345 18.45 -2.70 4.47
C THR A 345 19.70 -3.55 4.30
N ILE A 346 20.22 -3.66 3.09
CA ILE A 346 21.49 -4.34 2.82
C ILE A 346 22.52 -3.29 2.43
N ASN A 347 23.42 -3.02 3.38
CA ASN A 347 24.58 -2.12 3.20
C ASN A 347 25.82 -2.88 2.70
N GLY A 348 25.86 -4.20 2.90
CA GLY A 348 26.93 -5.05 2.43
C GLY A 348 26.80 -5.36 0.93
N VAL A 349 27.93 -5.56 0.26
CA VAL A 349 27.94 -5.92 -1.16
C VAL A 349 27.28 -7.29 -1.35
N ILE A 350 26.30 -7.36 -2.25
CA ILE A 350 25.74 -8.62 -2.74
C ILE A 350 26.56 -9.06 -3.95
N SER A 351 27.07 -10.28 -3.89
CA SER A 351 27.90 -10.86 -4.96
C SER A 351 27.43 -12.26 -5.35
N SER A 352 27.73 -12.70 -6.56
CA SER A 352 27.52 -14.08 -7.00
C SER A 352 28.73 -14.59 -7.82
N THR A 353 28.83 -15.88 -7.99
CA THR A 353 29.90 -16.50 -8.81
C THR A 353 29.47 -16.69 -10.26
N ASP A 354 28.17 -16.70 -10.53
CA ASP A 354 27.59 -16.82 -11.87
C ASP A 354 26.16 -16.24 -11.93
N THR A 355 25.51 -16.37 -13.07
CA THR A 355 24.18 -15.84 -13.36
C THR A 355 23.03 -16.57 -12.64
N SER A 356 23.30 -17.64 -11.90
CA SER A 356 22.30 -18.36 -11.09
C SER A 356 22.05 -17.69 -9.73
N GLY A 357 22.95 -16.78 -9.32
CA GLY A 357 22.78 -15.98 -8.10
C GLY A 357 21.73 -14.89 -8.30
N VAL A 358 20.47 -15.21 -8.03
CA VAL A 358 19.28 -14.37 -8.28
C VAL A 358 18.75 -13.78 -6.98
N LEU A 359 18.29 -12.54 -7.03
CA LEU A 359 17.64 -11.85 -5.90
C LEU A 359 16.13 -11.78 -6.12
N TYR A 360 15.36 -12.25 -5.14
CA TYR A 360 13.90 -12.13 -5.11
C TYR A 360 13.44 -11.28 -3.94
N LYS A 361 12.49 -10.37 -4.16
CA LYS A 361 11.73 -9.64 -3.14
C LYS A 361 10.26 -9.99 -3.29
N ASP A 362 9.67 -10.70 -2.31
CA ASP A 362 8.31 -11.27 -2.40
C ASP A 362 7.53 -11.16 -1.07
N VAL A 363 7.58 -10.01 -0.40
CA VAL A 363 6.74 -9.71 0.77
C VAL A 363 6.06 -8.37 0.55
N PRO A 364 4.71 -8.30 0.56
CA PRO A 364 3.99 -7.09 0.14
C PRO A 364 4.12 -5.90 1.11
N GLY A 365 4.23 -6.14 2.40
CA GLY A 365 4.23 -5.09 3.44
C GLY A 365 5.61 -4.56 3.83
N THR A 366 6.68 -4.88 3.09
CA THR A 366 8.05 -4.57 3.48
C THR A 366 8.85 -3.95 2.36
N SER A 367 9.85 -3.13 2.72
CA SER A 367 10.84 -2.60 1.79
C SER A 367 12.15 -3.38 1.88
N LEU A 368 12.79 -3.60 0.74
CA LEU A 368 14.19 -3.97 0.64
C LEU A 368 14.97 -2.75 0.14
N ILE A 369 15.94 -2.28 0.92
CA ILE A 369 16.76 -1.11 0.59
C ILE A 369 18.17 -1.58 0.27
N LEU A 370 18.68 -1.27 -0.92
CA LEU A 370 20.03 -1.60 -1.37
C LEU A 370 20.88 -0.33 -1.46
N THR A 371 21.93 -0.27 -0.64
CA THR A 371 22.80 0.92 -0.55
C THR A 371 24.19 0.73 -1.15
N ALA A 372 24.59 -0.53 -1.39
CA ALA A 372 25.92 -0.87 -1.89
C ALA A 372 25.97 -0.97 -3.41
N SER A 373 27.19 -0.76 -3.97
CA SER A 373 27.52 -1.19 -5.34
C SER A 373 27.68 -2.71 -5.34
N ASN A 374 26.70 -3.42 -5.89
CA ASN A 374 26.62 -4.87 -5.90
C ASN A 374 27.30 -5.46 -7.13
N THR A 375 27.64 -6.76 -7.08
CA THR A 375 28.38 -7.44 -8.15
C THR A 375 27.78 -8.79 -8.53
N TYR A 376 26.54 -9.08 -8.07
CA TYR A 376 25.86 -10.30 -8.52
C TYR A 376 25.44 -10.19 -9.99
N THR A 377 25.41 -11.30 -10.70
CA THR A 377 25.22 -11.36 -12.16
C THR A 377 23.89 -11.97 -12.59
N GLY A 378 23.04 -12.34 -11.63
CA GLY A 378 21.70 -12.87 -11.89
C GLY A 378 20.64 -11.78 -12.04
N TYR A 379 19.42 -12.15 -12.36
CA TYR A 379 18.27 -11.29 -12.39
C TYR A 379 17.84 -10.81 -11.00
N THR A 380 17.15 -9.67 -10.95
CA THR A 380 16.38 -9.25 -9.79
C THR A 380 14.89 -9.39 -10.08
N TYR A 381 14.17 -10.09 -9.23
CA TYR A 381 12.71 -10.22 -9.32
C TYR A 381 12.06 -9.49 -8.14
N LEU A 382 11.33 -8.46 -8.46
CA LEU A 382 10.49 -7.72 -7.51
C LEU A 382 9.05 -8.20 -7.69
N GLU A 383 8.71 -9.26 -6.93
CA GLU A 383 7.40 -9.92 -7.02
C GLU A 383 6.34 -9.16 -6.24
N LYS A 384 6.68 -8.64 -5.04
CA LYS A 384 5.78 -7.88 -4.14
C LYS A 384 6.54 -6.91 -3.26
N GLY A 385 5.83 -5.86 -2.80
CA GLY A 385 6.35 -4.84 -1.92
C GLY A 385 7.28 -3.87 -2.63
N ILE A 386 8.24 -3.34 -1.90
CA ILE A 386 9.10 -2.26 -2.37
C ILE A 386 10.56 -2.72 -2.42
N LEU A 387 11.23 -2.39 -3.53
CA LEU A 387 12.69 -2.40 -3.62
C LEU A 387 13.16 -0.96 -3.80
N GLU A 388 13.97 -0.46 -2.88
CA GLU A 388 14.55 0.88 -2.97
C GLU A 388 16.04 0.80 -3.29
N LEU A 389 16.46 1.52 -4.32
CA LEU A 389 17.85 1.66 -4.71
C LEU A 389 18.37 3.00 -4.22
N GLN A 390 19.45 2.96 -3.45
CA GLN A 390 20.21 4.13 -2.98
C GLN A 390 21.63 4.19 -3.55
N ASN A 391 21.94 3.34 -4.52
CA ASN A 391 23.22 3.28 -5.24
C ASN A 391 22.96 2.94 -6.71
N GLY A 392 23.69 3.55 -7.63
CA GLY A 392 23.49 3.32 -9.08
C GLY A 392 23.78 1.89 -9.52
N ASP A 393 24.72 1.21 -8.87
CA ASP A 393 25.09 -0.19 -9.16
C ASP A 393 24.40 -1.19 -8.21
N ALA A 394 23.31 -0.79 -7.54
CA ALA A 394 22.66 -1.65 -6.54
C ALA A 394 22.07 -2.95 -7.13
N LEU A 395 21.81 -2.99 -8.44
CA LEU A 395 21.30 -4.17 -9.15
C LEU A 395 22.39 -5.11 -9.68
N GLY A 396 23.67 -4.80 -9.42
CA GLY A 396 24.80 -5.64 -9.83
C GLY A 396 25.20 -5.47 -11.29
N ASP A 397 25.36 -6.59 -12.02
CA ASP A 397 25.79 -6.56 -13.41
C ASP A 397 24.68 -6.10 -14.36
N THR A 398 24.97 -5.13 -15.21
CA THR A 398 24.02 -4.46 -16.12
C THR A 398 23.46 -5.33 -17.24
N THR A 399 23.90 -6.60 -17.37
CA THR A 399 23.50 -7.47 -18.48
C THR A 399 22.16 -8.16 -18.28
N ARG A 400 21.63 -8.21 -17.05
CA ARG A 400 20.42 -8.96 -16.72
C ARG A 400 19.21 -8.09 -16.43
N GLY A 401 19.25 -7.20 -15.50
CA GLY A 401 18.17 -6.27 -15.18
C GLY A 401 17.12 -6.80 -14.19
N ILE A 402 16.01 -6.09 -14.11
CA ILE A 402 14.97 -6.28 -13.09
C ILE A 402 13.58 -6.47 -13.69
N TYR A 403 12.81 -7.37 -13.08
CA TYR A 403 11.39 -7.59 -13.34
C TYR A 403 10.55 -7.03 -12.19
N VAL A 404 9.75 -6.01 -12.44
CA VAL A 404 8.80 -5.43 -11.47
C VAL A 404 7.40 -5.94 -11.80
N ARG A 405 6.82 -6.72 -10.89
CA ARG A 405 5.52 -7.35 -11.06
C ARG A 405 4.38 -6.42 -10.62
N ASN A 406 3.16 -6.75 -11.07
CA ASN A 406 1.97 -5.98 -10.69
C ASN A 406 1.80 -5.92 -9.16
N GLY A 407 1.58 -4.71 -8.64
CA GLY A 407 1.48 -4.44 -7.20
C GLY A 407 2.82 -4.36 -6.46
N ALA A 408 3.94 -4.34 -7.16
CA ALA A 408 5.27 -4.07 -6.61
C ALA A 408 5.81 -2.73 -7.12
N SER A 409 6.70 -2.09 -6.37
CA SER A 409 7.30 -0.78 -6.71
C SER A 409 8.82 -0.80 -6.60
N LEU A 410 9.48 -0.34 -7.65
CA LEU A 410 10.90 0.00 -7.62
C LEU A 410 11.06 1.49 -7.32
N HIS A 411 11.73 1.80 -6.23
CA HIS A 411 11.98 3.16 -5.78
C HIS A 411 13.42 3.57 -6.02
N LEU A 412 13.63 4.81 -6.39
CA LEU A 412 14.94 5.45 -6.53
C LEU A 412 15.05 6.61 -5.55
N SER A 413 16.20 6.73 -4.90
CA SER A 413 16.50 7.84 -4.01
C SER A 413 18.00 8.13 -4.00
N ASN A 414 18.41 9.25 -3.36
CA ASN A 414 19.81 9.56 -3.07
C ASN A 414 20.66 10.04 -4.27
N ASN A 415 20.06 10.64 -5.31
CA ASN A 415 20.76 11.17 -6.50
C ASN A 415 21.57 10.09 -7.24
N ILE A 416 21.01 8.93 -7.45
CA ILE A 416 21.69 7.82 -8.11
C ILE A 416 21.57 7.88 -9.63
N SER A 417 22.55 7.31 -10.30
CA SER A 417 22.52 7.07 -11.74
C SER A 417 22.58 5.58 -11.99
N VAL A 418 21.43 4.98 -12.34
CA VAL A 418 21.36 3.57 -12.69
C VAL A 418 21.84 3.40 -14.12
N GLY A 419 22.71 2.42 -14.36
CA GLY A 419 23.34 2.13 -15.63
C GLY A 419 22.36 1.62 -16.70
N THR A 420 22.84 0.71 -17.55
CA THR A 420 22.08 0.20 -18.70
C THR A 420 21.20 -1.01 -18.35
N GLU A 421 20.89 -1.24 -17.07
CA GLU A 421 20.03 -2.32 -16.63
C GLU A 421 18.65 -2.27 -17.28
N PRO A 422 18.26 -3.32 -18.02
CA PRO A 422 16.93 -3.38 -18.58
C PRO A 422 15.88 -3.62 -17.47
N ILE A 423 14.72 -2.97 -17.60
CA ILE A 423 13.63 -3.14 -16.67
C ILE A 423 12.33 -3.50 -17.39
N GLU A 424 11.63 -4.51 -16.88
CA GLU A 424 10.26 -4.81 -17.26
C GLU A 424 9.31 -4.37 -16.13
N LEU A 425 8.37 -3.49 -16.46
CA LEU A 425 7.40 -2.93 -15.53
C LEU A 425 6.00 -3.49 -15.79
N LYS A 426 5.33 -3.93 -14.71
CA LYS A 426 3.92 -4.34 -14.73
C LYS A 426 3.15 -3.67 -13.61
N GLY A 427 1.98 -3.14 -13.95
CA GLY A 427 1.05 -2.56 -13.00
C GLY A 427 1.39 -1.15 -12.53
N THR A 428 0.54 -0.62 -11.67
CA THR A 428 0.61 0.77 -11.20
C THR A 428 1.48 0.95 -9.95
N GLY A 429 2.06 -0.14 -9.44
CA GLY A 429 2.87 -0.11 -8.23
C GLY A 429 2.08 -0.26 -6.93
N VAL A 430 2.79 -0.24 -5.81
CA VAL A 430 2.19 -0.30 -4.46
C VAL A 430 1.31 0.93 -4.25
N GLY A 431 0.04 0.71 -3.94
CA GLY A 431 -0.94 1.78 -3.74
C GLY A 431 -1.23 2.63 -5.00
N GLY A 432 -0.86 2.18 -6.19
CA GLY A 432 -1.03 2.95 -7.42
C GLY A 432 0.00 4.08 -7.62
N LEU A 433 1.01 4.18 -6.74
CA LEU A 433 1.94 5.31 -6.66
C LEU A 433 3.18 5.19 -7.55
N GLY A 434 3.24 4.20 -8.43
CA GLY A 434 4.31 4.00 -9.41
C GLY A 434 4.98 2.63 -9.31
N ALA A 435 5.02 1.89 -10.43
CA ALA A 435 5.85 0.68 -10.55
C ALA A 435 7.34 1.04 -10.57
N LEU A 436 7.67 2.17 -11.22
CA LEU A 436 8.96 2.86 -11.05
C LEU A 436 8.67 4.23 -10.42
N ARG A 437 9.31 4.51 -9.28
CA ARG A 437 9.04 5.71 -8.51
C ARG A 437 10.32 6.39 -8.05
N ASN A 438 10.46 7.66 -8.38
CA ASN A 438 11.51 8.51 -7.84
C ASN A 438 11.01 9.14 -6.53
N LEU A 439 11.50 8.67 -5.38
CA LEU A 439 11.09 9.20 -4.08
C LEU A 439 11.71 10.55 -3.79
N SER A 440 13.01 10.70 -4.07
CA SER A 440 13.73 11.90 -3.73
C SER A 440 15.05 11.98 -4.48
N GLY A 441 15.51 13.20 -4.73
CA GLY A 441 16.77 13.47 -5.40
C GLY A 441 16.66 13.40 -6.93
N ASN A 442 17.71 13.80 -7.60
CA ASN A 442 17.80 13.77 -9.05
C ASN A 442 18.39 12.43 -9.48
N ASN A 443 17.51 11.48 -9.83
CA ASN A 443 17.92 10.14 -10.20
C ASN A 443 17.81 9.93 -11.72
N SER A 444 18.60 9.00 -12.25
CA SER A 444 18.56 8.66 -13.67
C SER A 444 18.56 7.15 -13.90
N TRP A 445 17.91 6.76 -15.01
CA TRP A 445 17.88 5.38 -15.50
C TRP A 445 18.28 5.35 -16.97
N ALA A 446 19.39 4.67 -17.27
CA ALA A 446 19.92 4.62 -18.64
C ALA A 446 19.55 3.33 -19.40
N GLY A 447 19.06 2.31 -18.70
CA GLY A 447 18.63 1.05 -19.32
C GLY A 447 17.30 1.15 -20.05
N THR A 448 17.00 0.13 -20.87
CA THR A 448 15.71 0.03 -21.55
C THR A 448 14.58 -0.24 -20.57
N ILE A 449 13.45 0.42 -20.77
CA ILE A 449 12.22 0.22 -19.98
C ILE A 449 11.14 -0.34 -20.89
N VAL A 450 10.54 -1.47 -20.50
CA VAL A 450 9.45 -2.10 -21.26
C VAL A 450 8.23 -2.23 -20.34
N THR A 451 7.09 -1.68 -20.75
CA THR A 451 5.83 -1.82 -20.02
C THR A 451 5.04 -3.02 -20.54
N LEU A 452 4.56 -3.88 -19.65
CA LEU A 452 3.94 -5.17 -20.00
C LEU A 452 2.68 -5.47 -19.17
N ASP A 453 1.78 -6.21 -19.77
CA ASP A 453 0.59 -6.89 -19.23
C ASP A 453 -0.51 -5.99 -18.65
N ASP A 454 -0.23 -5.08 -17.74
CA ASP A 454 -1.18 -4.17 -17.09
C ASP A 454 -0.79 -2.69 -17.34
N ASP A 455 -1.68 -1.75 -17.04
CA ASP A 455 -1.37 -0.32 -17.02
C ASP A 455 -0.19 -0.04 -16.08
N VAL A 456 0.72 0.84 -16.49
CA VAL A 456 1.96 1.10 -15.76
C VAL A 456 2.05 2.56 -15.35
N ASN A 457 2.45 2.81 -14.09
CA ASN A 457 2.76 4.14 -13.60
C ASN A 457 4.28 4.32 -13.39
N ILE A 458 4.81 5.45 -13.89
CA ILE A 458 6.18 5.92 -13.64
C ILE A 458 6.08 7.32 -13.04
N PHE A 459 6.38 7.46 -11.75
CA PHE A 459 6.12 8.71 -11.01
C PHE A 459 7.38 9.26 -10.33
N SER A 460 7.40 10.58 -10.16
CA SER A 460 8.42 11.31 -9.40
C SER A 460 7.73 12.15 -8.32
N ASP A 461 8.10 11.93 -7.07
CA ASP A 461 7.56 12.66 -5.92
C ASP A 461 8.40 13.92 -5.63
N ALA A 462 9.73 13.80 -5.66
CA ALA A 462 10.62 14.90 -5.38
C ALA A 462 11.95 14.78 -6.17
N GLY A 463 12.44 15.90 -6.67
CA GLY A 463 13.60 15.94 -7.57
C GLY A 463 13.24 15.50 -8.98
N GLU A 464 14.22 15.27 -9.80
CA GLU A 464 14.04 14.91 -11.22
C GLU A 464 14.32 13.42 -11.46
N LEU A 465 13.49 12.76 -12.22
CA LEU A 465 13.77 11.44 -12.80
C LEU A 465 14.14 11.58 -14.28
N THR A 466 15.36 11.26 -14.65
CA THR A 466 15.81 11.24 -16.05
C THR A 466 15.80 9.82 -16.60
N LEU A 467 15.04 9.59 -17.67
CA LEU A 467 14.98 8.32 -18.39
C LEU A 467 15.73 8.49 -19.72
N SER A 468 16.98 8.00 -19.79
CA SER A 468 17.80 8.15 -20.99
C SER A 468 17.82 6.91 -21.89
N GLY A 469 17.40 5.76 -21.40
CA GLY A 469 17.20 4.57 -22.21
C GLY A 469 15.91 4.60 -23.03
N GLN A 470 15.76 3.66 -23.93
CA GLN A 470 14.51 3.50 -24.69
C GLN A 470 13.37 3.11 -23.75
N LEU A 471 12.25 3.84 -23.83
CA LEU A 471 10.99 3.49 -23.17
C LEU A 471 10.02 2.88 -24.18
N THR A 472 9.67 1.61 -24.02
CA THR A 472 8.75 0.89 -24.92
C THR A 472 7.38 0.71 -24.27
N LEU A 473 6.37 1.39 -24.83
CA LEU A 473 5.00 1.38 -24.33
C LEU A 473 4.21 0.25 -24.99
N ASN A 474 4.12 -0.91 -24.34
CA ASN A 474 3.26 -2.01 -24.77
C ASN A 474 1.92 -2.00 -24.03
N ARG A 475 1.75 -1.13 -23.05
CA ARG A 475 0.52 -0.88 -22.29
C ARG A 475 0.33 0.61 -22.06
N LYS A 476 -0.89 1.01 -21.67
CA LYS A 476 -1.13 2.37 -21.19
C LYS A 476 -0.10 2.69 -20.09
N THR A 477 0.57 3.81 -20.24
CA THR A 477 1.61 4.22 -19.30
C THR A 477 1.32 5.63 -18.82
N SER A 478 1.13 5.78 -17.50
CA SER A 478 1.00 7.08 -16.85
C SER A 478 2.37 7.54 -16.37
N ILE A 479 2.75 8.76 -16.76
CA ILE A 479 4.00 9.39 -16.35
C ILE A 479 3.68 10.71 -15.64
N GLY A 480 4.25 10.91 -14.44
CA GLY A 480 3.97 12.12 -13.69
C GLY A 480 4.40 12.06 -12.22
N GLY A 481 3.46 12.33 -11.33
CA GLY A 481 3.73 12.57 -9.91
C GLY A 481 3.71 14.05 -9.58
N THR A 482 4.31 14.44 -8.45
CA THR A 482 4.36 15.84 -7.99
C THR A 482 5.60 16.59 -8.44
N SER A 483 6.60 15.89 -9.00
CA SER A 483 7.88 16.46 -9.43
C SER A 483 8.19 16.17 -10.90
N SER A 484 9.40 16.46 -11.33
CA SER A 484 9.78 16.40 -12.74
C SER A 484 10.23 15.02 -13.19
N ILE A 485 9.85 14.68 -14.43
CA ILE A 485 10.42 13.54 -15.16
C ILE A 485 10.88 14.04 -16.53
N THR A 486 12.05 13.62 -16.97
CA THR A 486 12.59 13.92 -18.31
C THR A 486 12.92 12.62 -19.02
N THR A 487 12.39 12.43 -20.24
CA THR A 487 12.75 11.31 -21.11
C THR A 487 13.60 11.85 -22.27
N THR A 488 14.87 11.41 -22.34
CA THR A 488 15.77 11.75 -23.44
C THR A 488 15.94 10.61 -24.45
N GLY A 489 15.60 9.38 -24.05
CA GLY A 489 15.59 8.21 -24.92
C GLY A 489 14.36 8.15 -25.85
N LEU A 490 14.43 7.30 -26.86
CA LEU A 490 13.30 7.03 -27.76
C LEU A 490 12.09 6.47 -26.97
N ILE A 491 10.90 7.03 -27.21
CA ILE A 491 9.65 6.47 -26.71
C ILE A 491 9.01 5.66 -27.83
N ALA A 492 9.15 4.34 -27.76
CA ALA A 492 8.63 3.39 -28.74
C ALA A 492 7.29 2.80 -28.31
N GLY A 493 6.63 2.08 -29.24
CA GLY A 493 5.32 1.46 -28.99
C GLY A 493 4.16 2.35 -29.41
N SER A 494 2.95 1.77 -29.46
CA SER A 494 1.74 2.43 -29.97
C SER A 494 0.67 2.67 -28.91
N GLN A 495 0.95 2.34 -27.67
CA GLN A 495 -0.01 2.48 -26.58
C GLN A 495 -0.08 3.92 -26.06
N ALA A 496 -1.16 4.21 -25.34
CA ALA A 496 -1.41 5.55 -24.83
C ALA A 496 -0.38 5.95 -23.75
N LEU A 497 0.05 7.21 -23.85
CA LEU A 497 0.82 7.91 -22.84
C LEU A 497 -0.10 8.88 -22.09
N HIS A 498 -0.18 8.75 -20.79
CA HIS A 498 -0.92 9.66 -19.94
C HIS A 498 0.03 10.50 -19.09
N LYS A 499 -0.04 11.82 -19.24
CA LYS A 499 0.59 12.73 -18.30
C LYS A 499 -0.36 12.98 -17.13
N GLU A 500 0.04 12.53 -15.94
CA GLU A 500 -0.74 12.64 -14.72
C GLU A 500 0.06 13.32 -13.60
N GLY A 501 -0.62 13.75 -12.52
CA GLY A 501 0.01 14.44 -11.38
C GLY A 501 0.45 15.88 -11.73
N SER A 502 0.69 16.70 -10.70
CA SER A 502 0.97 18.14 -10.84
C SER A 502 2.36 18.49 -11.39
N GLY A 503 3.29 17.54 -11.39
CA GLY A 503 4.67 17.76 -11.85
C GLY A 503 4.80 17.93 -13.36
N THR A 504 6.03 18.22 -13.82
CA THR A 504 6.35 18.40 -15.23
C THR A 504 6.94 17.13 -15.82
N TYR A 505 6.41 16.69 -16.95
CA TYR A 505 7.03 15.65 -17.79
C TYR A 505 7.61 16.27 -19.05
N THR A 506 8.91 16.20 -19.24
CA THR A 506 9.61 16.71 -20.40
C THR A 506 9.97 15.58 -21.36
N ILE A 507 9.52 15.69 -22.61
CA ILE A 507 9.87 14.77 -23.69
C ILE A 507 10.94 15.43 -24.55
N SER A 508 12.18 14.89 -24.50
CA SER A 508 13.30 15.31 -25.34
C SER A 508 13.67 14.24 -26.37
N GLY A 509 13.34 12.98 -26.11
CA GLY A 509 13.47 11.88 -27.07
C GLY A 509 12.24 11.74 -27.97
N ALA A 510 12.43 11.42 -29.25
CA ALA A 510 11.31 11.26 -30.17
C ALA A 510 10.33 10.18 -29.70
N ARG A 511 9.04 10.44 -29.82
CA ARG A 511 7.98 9.46 -29.63
C ARG A 511 7.53 8.91 -30.98
N ALA A 512 7.57 7.58 -31.12
CA ALA A 512 7.31 6.95 -32.42
C ALA A 512 5.83 6.98 -32.82
N ASN A 513 4.91 6.64 -31.89
CA ASN A 513 3.46 6.53 -32.17
C ASN A 513 2.65 6.59 -30.85
N GLY A 514 1.31 6.62 -30.97
CA GLY A 514 0.36 6.43 -29.89
C GLY A 514 -0.24 7.73 -29.36
N ILE A 515 -1.46 7.62 -28.84
CA ILE A 515 -2.24 8.73 -28.29
C ILE A 515 -1.57 9.29 -27.04
N THR A 516 -1.62 10.61 -26.86
CA THR A 516 -1.16 11.30 -25.65
C THR A 516 -2.33 11.96 -24.95
N TYR A 517 -2.50 11.67 -23.65
CA TYR A 517 -3.43 12.34 -22.75
C TYR A 517 -2.64 13.28 -21.83
N ILE A 518 -3.09 14.49 -21.66
CA ILE A 518 -2.53 15.49 -20.75
C ILE A 518 -3.62 15.79 -19.72
N SER A 519 -3.67 14.93 -18.66
CA SER A 519 -4.77 14.95 -17.70
C SER A 519 -4.53 15.89 -16.51
N SER A 520 -3.26 16.13 -16.16
CA SER A 520 -2.91 17.11 -15.11
C SER A 520 -1.43 17.48 -15.16
N GLY A 521 -1.06 18.61 -14.51
CA GLY A 521 0.30 19.15 -14.52
C GLY A 521 0.76 19.54 -15.92
N THR A 522 2.06 19.46 -16.19
CA THR A 522 2.66 19.98 -17.44
C THR A 522 3.34 18.89 -18.25
N LEU A 523 2.99 18.76 -19.51
CA LEU A 523 3.78 18.06 -20.53
C LEU A 523 4.62 19.12 -21.28
N ALA A 524 5.94 19.05 -21.18
CA ALA A 524 6.84 19.98 -21.81
C ALA A 524 7.58 19.33 -23.00
N LEU A 525 7.75 20.06 -24.08
CA LEU A 525 8.65 19.67 -25.15
C LEU A 525 10.09 19.98 -24.75
N GLY A 526 11.01 19.06 -24.98
CA GLY A 526 12.43 19.22 -24.69
C GLY A 526 13.31 19.29 -25.95
N ALA A 527 12.71 19.12 -27.13
CA ALA A 527 13.34 19.28 -28.44
C ALA A 527 12.25 19.48 -29.51
N ASP A 528 12.66 19.84 -30.71
CA ASP A 528 11.76 19.94 -31.89
C ASP A 528 11.30 18.56 -32.37
N ASN A 529 10.06 18.47 -32.81
CA ASN A 529 9.45 17.27 -33.43
C ASN A 529 9.59 16.00 -32.60
N VAL A 530 9.26 16.08 -31.28
CA VAL A 530 9.33 14.94 -30.36
C VAL A 530 8.03 14.19 -30.25
N MET A 531 6.91 14.80 -30.64
CA MET A 531 5.59 14.17 -30.60
C MET A 531 5.24 13.59 -32.00
N PRO A 532 4.41 12.53 -32.07
CA PRO A 532 4.04 11.94 -33.37
C PRO A 532 3.04 12.83 -34.13
N ASP A 533 3.34 13.20 -35.35
CA ASP A 533 2.51 14.08 -36.21
C ASP A 533 1.10 13.53 -36.50
N SER A 534 0.92 12.21 -36.42
CA SER A 534 -0.34 11.53 -36.80
C SER A 534 -1.16 11.06 -35.59
N SER A 535 -0.67 11.20 -34.39
CA SER A 535 -1.32 10.66 -33.19
C SER A 535 -2.07 11.75 -32.41
N ALA A 536 -3.31 11.45 -32.01
CA ALA A 536 -4.14 12.39 -31.29
C ALA A 536 -3.56 12.82 -29.93
N VAL A 537 -3.75 14.09 -29.60
CA VAL A 537 -3.44 14.67 -28.28
C VAL A 537 -4.75 15.08 -27.60
N TYR A 538 -4.98 14.53 -26.42
CA TYR A 538 -6.14 14.82 -25.59
C TYR A 538 -5.73 15.77 -24.46
N PHE A 539 -6.31 16.96 -24.46
CA PHE A 539 -6.17 17.96 -23.40
C PHE A 539 -7.26 17.73 -22.36
N ASP A 540 -6.95 16.99 -21.32
CA ASP A 540 -7.88 16.45 -20.33
C ASP A 540 -7.63 17.03 -18.94
N GLY A 541 -7.40 18.36 -18.86
CA GLY A 541 -7.17 19.11 -17.62
C GLY A 541 -5.74 19.58 -17.41
N GLY A 542 -4.76 19.10 -18.16
CA GLY A 542 -3.34 19.48 -18.00
C GLY A 542 -2.88 20.60 -18.92
N THR A 543 -1.58 20.87 -18.90
CA THR A 543 -0.89 21.91 -19.66
C THR A 543 0.11 21.31 -20.66
N LEU A 544 0.06 21.72 -21.93
CA LEU A 544 1.15 21.51 -22.88
C LEU A 544 2.06 22.74 -22.86
N PHE A 545 3.33 22.55 -22.57
CA PHE A 545 4.34 23.60 -22.63
C PHE A 545 5.27 23.37 -23.84
N SER A 546 5.22 24.28 -24.81
CA SER A 546 6.10 24.20 -25.97
C SER A 546 7.59 24.39 -25.62
N ASN A 547 7.87 25.13 -24.54
CA ASN A 547 9.22 25.38 -24.03
C ASN A 547 10.17 25.96 -25.10
N GLY A 548 9.62 26.63 -26.11
CA GLY A 548 10.40 27.23 -27.25
C GLY A 548 10.68 26.27 -28.39
N TYR A 549 10.16 25.06 -28.38
CA TYR A 549 10.34 24.06 -29.43
C TYR A 549 9.13 23.97 -30.35
N SER A 550 9.39 23.70 -31.64
CA SER A 550 8.36 23.48 -32.65
C SER A 550 7.95 22.00 -32.71
N ASP A 551 6.67 21.76 -32.91
CA ASP A 551 6.17 20.40 -33.06
C ASP A 551 4.93 20.36 -33.96
N SER A 552 4.83 19.30 -34.75
CA SER A 552 3.65 18.95 -35.53
C SER A 552 2.90 17.86 -34.77
N LEU A 553 1.73 18.19 -34.31
CA LEU A 553 0.89 17.33 -33.50
C LEU A 553 -0.25 16.74 -34.32
N GLY A 554 -0.72 15.57 -33.95
CA GLY A 554 -1.88 14.94 -34.58
C GLY A 554 -3.19 15.67 -34.28
N GLU A 555 -4.26 14.92 -34.17
CA GLU A 555 -5.59 15.46 -33.90
C GLU A 555 -5.68 16.12 -32.49
N PHE A 556 -6.20 17.34 -32.46
CA PHE A 556 -6.48 18.07 -31.22
C PHE A 556 -7.82 17.64 -30.61
N ASN A 557 -7.83 17.24 -29.36
CA ASN A 557 -9.03 16.88 -28.58
C ASN A 557 -9.02 17.63 -27.25
N LEU A 558 -10.18 18.21 -26.86
CA LEU A 558 -10.36 18.97 -25.62
C LEU A 558 -11.52 18.41 -24.79
N PRO A 559 -11.36 17.23 -24.16
CA PRO A 559 -12.39 16.67 -23.30
C PRO A 559 -12.55 17.43 -21.98
N ASP A 560 -11.50 18.11 -21.49
CA ASP A 560 -11.61 19.01 -20.33
C ASP A 560 -10.83 20.32 -20.54
N SER A 561 -11.16 21.35 -19.72
CA SER A 561 -10.49 22.64 -19.79
C SER A 561 -9.01 22.46 -19.46
N SER A 562 -8.16 22.95 -20.34
CA SER A 562 -6.71 22.70 -20.32
C SER A 562 -5.94 23.95 -20.73
N SER A 563 -4.63 23.86 -20.71
CA SER A 563 -3.77 24.99 -21.07
C SER A 563 -2.72 24.65 -22.11
N VAL A 564 -2.32 25.64 -22.86
CA VAL A 564 -1.07 25.67 -23.63
C VAL A 564 -0.22 26.84 -23.13
N LEU A 565 1.00 26.55 -22.75
CA LEU A 565 2.02 27.55 -22.43
C LEU A 565 2.99 27.63 -23.59
N LEU A 566 3.09 28.77 -24.24
CA LEU A 566 4.03 29.02 -25.30
C LEU A 566 5.33 29.54 -24.68
N GLY A 567 6.47 28.95 -25.09
CA GLY A 567 7.79 29.35 -24.64
C GLY A 567 8.32 30.59 -25.35
N THR A 568 9.48 31.03 -24.95
CA THR A 568 10.21 32.13 -25.60
C THR A 568 10.93 31.66 -26.88
N GLY A 569 11.20 32.55 -27.79
CA GLY A 569 11.87 32.21 -29.06
C GLY A 569 10.88 31.83 -30.18
N SER A 570 11.37 31.82 -31.41
CA SER A 570 10.54 31.55 -32.58
C SER A 570 10.28 30.06 -32.72
N HIS A 571 9.04 29.61 -32.49
CA HIS A 571 8.62 28.22 -32.61
C HIS A 571 7.13 28.13 -32.98
N THR A 572 6.68 26.96 -33.38
CA THR A 572 5.30 26.75 -33.81
C THR A 572 4.79 25.40 -33.39
N LEU A 573 3.63 25.38 -32.74
CA LEU A 573 2.83 24.19 -32.51
C LEU A 573 1.76 24.09 -33.61
N VAL A 574 1.68 22.98 -34.30
CA VAL A 574 0.74 22.77 -35.39
C VAL A 574 -0.10 21.54 -35.12
N PHE A 575 -1.41 21.67 -34.96
CA PHE A 575 -2.33 20.54 -34.91
C PHE A 575 -2.85 20.20 -36.33
N SER A 576 -2.82 18.91 -36.68
CA SER A 576 -3.21 18.44 -38.02
C SER A 576 -4.71 18.47 -38.27
N SER A 577 -5.52 18.29 -37.22
CA SER A 577 -6.98 18.28 -37.27
C SER A 577 -7.56 18.55 -35.87
N THR A 578 -8.88 18.81 -35.79
CA THR A 578 -9.60 18.88 -34.54
C THR A 578 -10.72 17.85 -34.51
N ALA A 579 -10.81 17.07 -33.45
CA ALA A 579 -11.98 16.26 -33.15
C ALA A 579 -13.17 17.13 -32.69
N ALA A 580 -14.27 16.49 -32.33
CA ALA A 580 -15.37 17.15 -31.68
C ALA A 580 -14.90 17.74 -30.35
N LEU A 581 -14.69 19.06 -30.33
CA LEU A 581 -14.47 19.76 -29.06
C LEU A 581 -15.75 19.67 -28.25
N GLN A 582 -15.63 19.32 -26.96
CA GLN A 582 -16.78 19.31 -26.09
C GLN A 582 -17.21 20.75 -25.81
N ASP A 583 -18.51 21.02 -25.90
CA ASP A 583 -19.05 22.32 -25.60
C ASP A 583 -18.64 22.72 -24.16
N TYR A 584 -18.31 24.00 -23.94
CA TYR A 584 -17.95 24.63 -22.66
C TYR A 584 -16.54 24.38 -22.11
N LYS A 585 -15.71 23.54 -22.72
CA LYS A 585 -14.31 23.40 -22.30
C LYS A 585 -13.45 24.50 -22.90
N LYS A 586 -12.49 25.00 -22.13
CA LYS A 586 -11.60 26.09 -22.55
C LYS A 586 -10.19 25.59 -22.76
N LEU A 587 -9.51 26.02 -23.82
CA LEU A 587 -8.06 25.97 -23.93
C LEU A 587 -7.49 27.34 -23.57
N SER A 588 -6.82 27.43 -22.42
CA SER A 588 -6.16 28.66 -21.98
C SER A 588 -4.75 28.73 -22.56
N ILE A 589 -4.43 29.81 -23.27
CA ILE A 589 -3.14 29.97 -23.97
C ILE A 589 -2.37 31.09 -23.28
N TYR A 590 -1.20 30.75 -22.75
CA TYR A 590 -0.29 31.65 -22.03
C TYR A 590 1.02 31.82 -22.78
N GLY A 591 1.74 32.89 -22.47
CA GLY A 591 3.07 33.12 -23.01
C GLY A 591 3.12 33.55 -24.48
N TRP A 592 1.98 33.82 -25.09
CA TRP A 592 1.99 34.37 -26.47
C TRP A 592 2.56 35.79 -26.47
N GLN A 593 3.43 36.09 -27.45
CA GLN A 593 4.12 37.37 -27.56
C GLN A 593 3.79 38.00 -28.91
N GLY A 594 3.22 39.21 -28.87
CA GLY A 594 2.80 39.99 -30.01
C GLY A 594 1.83 41.07 -29.60
N THR A 595 1.07 41.63 -30.53
CA THR A 595 0.05 42.64 -30.25
C THR A 595 -1.29 41.99 -29.96
N TYR A 596 -1.77 42.15 -28.76
CA TYR A 596 -3.09 41.66 -28.32
C TYR A 596 -4.19 42.58 -28.87
N GLY A 597 -5.42 42.06 -29.01
CA GLY A 597 -6.61 42.84 -29.41
C GLY A 597 -6.77 42.95 -30.94
N ALA A 598 -6.41 41.87 -31.69
CA ALA A 598 -6.70 41.84 -33.12
C ALA A 598 -8.21 41.97 -33.40
N THR A 599 -8.56 42.87 -34.27
CA THR A 599 -9.96 43.18 -34.64
C THR A 599 -10.36 42.62 -36.00
N SER A 600 -9.44 42.04 -36.74
CA SER A 600 -9.64 41.48 -38.06
C SER A 600 -8.83 40.18 -38.20
N ASP A 601 -9.40 39.18 -38.86
CA ASP A 601 -8.74 37.95 -39.30
C ASP A 601 -7.90 38.15 -40.58
N GLU A 602 -8.05 39.31 -41.26
CA GLU A 602 -7.25 39.70 -42.40
C GLU A 602 -5.94 40.40 -41.97
N GLY A 603 -4.84 39.83 -42.23
CA GLY A 603 -3.53 40.44 -42.02
C GLY A 603 -2.50 39.47 -41.43
N PRO A 604 -1.20 39.85 -41.46
CA PRO A 604 -0.14 38.97 -40.99
C PRO A 604 -0.18 38.89 -39.44
N SER A 605 0.23 37.72 -38.94
CA SER A 605 0.42 37.49 -37.51
C SER A 605 1.41 38.50 -36.91
N THR A 606 1.08 39.08 -35.78
CA THR A 606 1.96 39.94 -34.95
C THR A 606 2.83 39.13 -33.98
N ALA A 607 2.70 37.79 -33.98
CA ALA A 607 3.47 36.94 -33.06
C ALA A 607 5.00 37.10 -33.26
N THR A 608 5.70 37.43 -32.20
CA THR A 608 7.16 37.61 -32.18
C THR A 608 7.90 36.38 -31.65
N ALA A 609 7.18 35.40 -31.07
CA ALA A 609 7.70 34.17 -30.52
C ALA A 609 6.82 32.96 -30.91
N GLY A 610 6.28 32.23 -29.95
CA GLY A 610 5.50 31.02 -30.14
C GLY A 610 4.20 31.23 -30.93
N LYS A 611 3.92 30.34 -31.85
CA LYS A 611 2.71 30.32 -32.66
C LYS A 611 1.91 29.03 -32.43
N LEU A 612 0.58 29.19 -32.44
CA LEU A 612 -0.36 28.05 -32.40
C LEU A 612 -1.14 28.01 -33.74
N LYS A 613 -1.09 26.88 -34.44
CA LYS A 613 -1.76 26.69 -35.72
C LYS A 613 -2.62 25.44 -35.75
N PHE A 614 -3.69 25.50 -36.54
CA PHE A 614 -4.54 24.37 -36.87
C PHE A 614 -4.51 24.20 -38.41
N SER A 615 -3.66 23.28 -38.91
CA SER A 615 -3.44 23.16 -40.34
C SER A 615 -4.70 22.79 -41.10
N ALA A 616 -4.93 23.55 -42.18
CA ALA A 616 -5.98 23.32 -43.16
C ALA A 616 -7.43 23.28 -42.66
N MET A 617 -7.76 23.91 -41.54
CA MET A 617 -9.09 23.85 -40.99
C MET A 617 -9.53 25.13 -40.27
N GLU A 618 -10.65 25.69 -40.71
CA GLU A 618 -11.34 26.74 -39.97
C GLU A 618 -11.99 26.17 -38.71
N LEU A 619 -11.68 26.75 -37.55
CA LEU A 619 -12.22 26.36 -36.26
C LEU A 619 -13.71 26.72 -36.11
N GLY A 620 -14.20 27.69 -36.95
CA GLY A 620 -15.57 28.18 -36.87
C GLY A 620 -15.94 28.66 -35.44
N TYR A 621 -17.13 28.33 -34.97
CA TYR A 621 -17.59 28.73 -33.60
C TYR A 621 -16.75 28.13 -32.45
N LYS A 622 -15.93 27.13 -32.75
CA LYS A 622 -15.04 26.49 -31.75
C LYS A 622 -13.87 27.39 -31.32
N ILE A 623 -13.58 28.45 -32.07
CA ILE A 623 -12.58 29.47 -31.76
C ILE A 623 -12.87 30.12 -30.41
N ASP A 624 -14.16 30.21 -30.03
CA ASP A 624 -14.59 30.74 -28.75
C ASP A 624 -14.15 29.92 -27.55
N GLN A 625 -13.65 28.74 -27.73
CA GLN A 625 -13.09 27.89 -26.67
C GLN A 625 -11.59 28.17 -26.41
N LEU A 626 -10.92 28.89 -27.31
CA LEU A 626 -9.52 29.28 -27.18
C LEU A 626 -9.44 30.66 -26.51
N ARG A 627 -8.70 30.76 -25.43
CA ARG A 627 -8.52 31.97 -24.65
C ARG A 627 -7.05 32.27 -24.46
N PHE A 628 -6.63 33.48 -24.79
CA PHE A 628 -5.27 33.97 -24.56
C PHE A 628 -5.24 34.82 -23.31
N TYR A 629 -4.18 34.69 -22.56
CA TYR A 629 -3.93 35.47 -21.35
C TYR A 629 -2.60 36.20 -21.50
N ASN A 630 -2.60 37.52 -21.28
CA ASN A 630 -1.37 38.32 -21.26
C ASN A 630 -0.71 38.26 -19.87
N ASP A 631 0.45 38.92 -19.71
CA ASP A 631 1.21 39.00 -18.46
C ASP A 631 0.42 39.63 -17.28
N SER A 632 -0.60 40.45 -17.59
CA SER A 632 -1.52 41.04 -16.63
C SER A 632 -2.73 40.14 -16.34
N ASN A 633 -2.72 38.89 -16.82
CA ASN A 633 -3.82 37.93 -16.73
C ASN A 633 -5.14 38.45 -17.36
N THR A 634 -5.06 39.33 -18.32
CA THR A 634 -6.23 39.77 -19.11
C THR A 634 -6.57 38.71 -20.13
N GLU A 635 -7.84 38.27 -20.17
CA GLU A 635 -8.34 37.23 -21.06
C GLU A 635 -8.75 37.83 -22.41
N TYR A 636 -8.34 37.21 -23.50
CA TYR A 636 -8.66 37.57 -24.88
C TYR A 636 -9.28 36.38 -25.60
N TYR A 637 -10.27 36.62 -26.45
CA TYR A 637 -10.81 35.59 -27.33
C TYR A 637 -9.76 35.19 -28.39
N GLY A 638 -9.78 33.92 -28.77
CA GLY A 638 -8.98 33.46 -29.92
C GLY A 638 -9.58 34.02 -31.21
N LEU A 639 -8.72 34.43 -32.14
CA LEU A 639 -9.05 34.82 -33.51
C LEU A 639 -8.17 33.99 -34.48
N GLN A 640 -8.78 33.23 -35.35
CA GLN A 640 -8.03 32.48 -36.39
C GLN A 640 -7.83 33.37 -37.62
N LEU A 641 -6.58 33.49 -38.08
CA LEU A 641 -6.25 34.32 -39.24
C LEU A 641 -6.68 33.61 -40.52
N ASP A 642 -7.28 34.39 -41.47
CA ASP A 642 -7.66 33.95 -42.81
C ASP A 642 -6.57 34.38 -43.87
N ASP A 643 -5.30 34.22 -43.48
CA ASP A 643 -4.14 34.48 -44.29
C ASP A 643 -3.55 33.21 -44.93
N GLY A 644 -4.26 32.09 -44.83
CA GLY A 644 -3.82 30.76 -45.26
C GLY A 644 -2.83 30.10 -44.32
N THR A 645 -2.49 30.73 -43.17
CA THR A 645 -1.61 30.12 -42.14
C THR A 645 -2.36 29.38 -41.08
N TYR A 646 -3.64 29.65 -40.93
CA TYR A 646 -4.54 29.07 -39.85
C TYR A 646 -3.98 29.27 -38.42
N GLU A 647 -3.22 30.34 -38.23
CA GLU A 647 -2.69 30.73 -36.94
C GLU A 647 -3.82 31.30 -36.06
N VAL A 648 -3.83 30.97 -34.79
CA VAL A 648 -4.74 31.54 -33.79
C VAL A 648 -3.99 32.59 -32.98
N VAL A 649 -4.53 33.81 -32.96
CA VAL A 649 -3.97 34.98 -32.28
C VAL A 649 -4.96 35.55 -31.26
N PRO A 650 -4.51 36.35 -30.28
CA PRO A 650 -5.45 37.00 -29.34
C PRO A 650 -6.24 38.12 -30.06
N GLY A 651 -7.55 37.92 -30.12
CA GLY A 651 -8.54 38.90 -30.57
C GLY A 651 -8.86 39.93 -29.51
N LEU A 652 -10.12 40.40 -29.44
CA LEU A 652 -10.56 41.38 -28.44
C LEU A 652 -10.45 40.82 -27.03
N SER A 653 -10.16 41.68 -26.04
CA SER A 653 -10.17 41.28 -24.64
C SER A 653 -11.61 41.00 -24.20
N VAL A 654 -11.73 40.06 -23.26
CA VAL A 654 -13.03 39.79 -22.63
C VAL A 654 -13.54 41.04 -21.91
N ALA A 655 -12.63 41.87 -21.37
CA ALA A 655 -12.95 43.12 -20.70
C ALA A 655 -13.40 44.23 -21.68
N ASP A 656 -12.80 44.34 -22.86
CA ASP A 656 -13.27 45.31 -23.89
C ASP A 656 -14.61 44.88 -24.48
N ASN A 657 -14.93 43.58 -24.39
CA ASN A 657 -16.26 43.08 -24.70
C ASN A 657 -17.27 43.29 -23.55
N LEU A 658 -16.83 43.74 -22.35
CA LEU A 658 -17.68 44.03 -21.19
C LEU A 658 -18.59 45.28 -21.39
N THR A 659 -18.28 46.16 -22.32
CA THR A 659 -19.22 47.25 -22.73
C THR A 659 -20.43 46.74 -23.48
N GLY A 660 -20.53 45.44 -23.72
CA GLY A 660 -21.62 44.78 -24.36
C GLY A 660 -22.34 43.76 -23.50
N HIS A 661 -22.46 44.00 -22.16
CA HIS A 661 -23.16 43.06 -21.28
C HIS A 661 -24.36 43.68 -20.57
N SER A 662 -25.36 42.86 -20.32
CA SER A 662 -26.56 43.19 -19.56
C SER A 662 -26.75 42.23 -18.40
N ASN A 663 -27.25 42.73 -17.28
CA ASN A 663 -27.66 41.88 -16.17
C ASN A 663 -28.89 41.05 -16.56
N ILE A 664 -28.92 39.81 -16.09
CA ILE A 664 -30.02 38.89 -16.30
C ILE A 664 -30.59 38.49 -14.95
N ILE A 665 -31.90 38.58 -14.80
CA ILE A 665 -32.59 38.07 -13.62
C ILE A 665 -33.52 36.93 -14.08
N ILE A 666 -33.30 35.76 -13.52
CA ILE A 666 -34.16 34.60 -13.76
C ILE A 666 -35.21 34.54 -12.66
N THR A 667 -36.48 34.81 -13.02
CA THR A 667 -37.56 35.01 -12.05
C THR A 667 -38.81 34.19 -12.37
N GLY A 668 -39.86 34.38 -11.58
CA GLY A 668 -41.21 33.92 -11.87
C GLY A 668 -41.96 34.77 -12.88
N SER A 669 -41.40 35.92 -13.34
CA SER A 669 -42.02 36.83 -14.29
C SER A 669 -41.73 36.46 -15.74
N ALA A 670 -42.59 36.93 -16.66
CA ALA A 670 -42.46 36.62 -18.08
C ALA A 670 -41.11 37.12 -18.66
N THR A 671 -40.57 36.37 -19.61
CA THR A 671 -39.32 36.70 -20.32
C THR A 671 -39.43 38.02 -21.05
N SER A 672 -38.45 38.89 -20.85
CA SER A 672 -38.32 40.19 -21.49
C SER A 672 -36.88 40.62 -21.61
N GLY A 673 -36.54 41.42 -22.59
CA GLY A 673 -35.19 41.96 -22.78
C GLY A 673 -34.14 40.95 -23.18
N GLY A 674 -34.52 39.83 -23.74
CA GLY A 674 -33.65 38.77 -24.23
C GLY A 674 -34.37 37.76 -25.11
N SER A 675 -33.64 36.90 -25.78
CA SER A 675 -34.20 35.86 -26.66
C SER A 675 -33.38 34.58 -26.59
N TRP A 676 -34.06 33.49 -26.96
CA TRP A 676 -33.44 32.17 -27.13
C TRP A 676 -32.92 31.98 -28.55
N SER A 677 -31.87 31.16 -28.70
CA SER A 677 -31.48 30.58 -30.00
C SER A 677 -32.64 29.77 -30.63
N ASP A 678 -32.62 29.60 -31.95
CA ASP A 678 -33.69 28.92 -32.70
C ASP A 678 -33.74 27.39 -32.50
N SER A 679 -32.65 26.81 -32.02
CA SER A 679 -32.51 25.35 -31.80
C SER A 679 -31.57 25.03 -30.63
N ALA A 680 -31.62 23.79 -30.16
CA ALA A 680 -30.69 23.28 -29.17
C ALA A 680 -29.26 23.06 -29.77
N PRO A 681 -28.19 23.32 -29.02
CA PRO A 681 -28.17 23.78 -27.63
C PRO A 681 -28.76 25.15 -27.48
N TRP A 682 -29.64 25.34 -26.48
CA TRP A 682 -30.35 26.57 -26.27
C TRP A 682 -29.45 27.64 -25.63
N VAL A 683 -29.37 28.80 -26.24
CA VAL A 683 -28.64 29.96 -25.69
C VAL A 683 -29.62 31.09 -25.46
N PHE A 684 -29.69 31.60 -24.20
CA PHE A 684 -30.38 32.83 -23.90
C PHE A 684 -29.38 33.99 -23.91
N THR A 685 -29.69 34.97 -24.75
CA THR A 685 -28.89 36.20 -24.87
C THR A 685 -29.76 37.41 -24.55
N PRO A 686 -29.34 38.35 -23.65
CA PRO A 686 -30.05 39.55 -23.39
C PRO A 686 -29.97 40.52 -24.60
N SER A 687 -31.04 41.23 -24.84
CA SER A 687 -31.13 42.24 -25.88
C SER A 687 -31.29 43.66 -25.31
N SER A 688 -31.45 43.75 -23.96
CA SER A 688 -31.52 45.02 -23.22
C SER A 688 -30.98 44.86 -21.81
N ASP A 689 -30.60 45.94 -21.18
CA ASP A 689 -30.22 45.95 -19.75
C ASP A 689 -31.37 45.45 -18.85
N ASN A 690 -30.97 44.73 -17.77
CA ASN A 690 -31.88 44.06 -16.85
C ASN A 690 -32.86 43.10 -17.51
N ALA A 691 -32.35 42.25 -18.41
CA ALA A 691 -33.16 41.20 -19.05
C ALA A 691 -33.76 40.25 -17.99
N ASN A 692 -35.00 39.89 -18.18
CA ASN A 692 -35.71 38.94 -17.33
C ASN A 692 -35.99 37.64 -18.08
N LEU A 693 -35.66 36.50 -17.45
CA LEU A 693 -35.93 35.19 -17.98
C LEU A 693 -36.91 34.45 -17.07
N LEU A 694 -38.02 33.98 -17.63
CA LEU A 694 -38.97 33.14 -16.89
C LEU A 694 -38.37 31.75 -16.60
N TYR A 695 -38.31 31.40 -15.32
CA TYR A 695 -37.68 30.13 -14.91
C TYR A 695 -38.38 28.88 -15.47
N THR A 696 -39.66 28.92 -15.77
CA THR A 696 -40.37 27.78 -16.41
C THR A 696 -40.00 27.60 -17.88
N GLU A 697 -39.66 28.68 -18.61
CA GLU A 697 -39.11 28.59 -19.96
C GLU A 697 -37.71 27.96 -19.90
N LEU A 698 -36.87 28.39 -18.96
CA LEU A 698 -35.54 27.78 -18.73
C LEU A 698 -35.67 26.28 -18.46
N ARG A 699 -36.61 25.87 -17.59
CA ARG A 699 -36.91 24.47 -17.31
C ARG A 699 -37.29 23.69 -18.59
N ASP A 700 -38.19 24.28 -19.40
CA ASP A 700 -38.71 23.60 -20.60
C ASP A 700 -37.59 23.44 -21.66
N LYS A 701 -36.68 24.42 -21.77
CA LYS A 701 -35.47 24.31 -22.59
C LYS A 701 -34.50 23.23 -22.07
N LEU A 702 -34.22 23.20 -20.77
CA LEU A 702 -33.41 22.14 -20.15
C LEU A 702 -33.99 20.73 -20.31
N ASN A 703 -35.33 20.61 -20.31
CA ASN A 703 -36.01 19.35 -20.60
C ASN A 703 -35.85 18.91 -22.08
N SER A 704 -35.47 19.80 -22.99
CA SER A 704 -35.32 19.50 -24.42
C SER A 704 -33.86 19.48 -24.91
N GLY A 705 -32.93 20.07 -24.20
CA GLY A 705 -31.52 20.12 -24.61
C GLY A 705 -30.60 20.80 -23.58
N SER A 706 -29.31 20.90 -23.90
CA SER A 706 -28.37 21.71 -23.13
C SER A 706 -28.74 23.21 -23.21
N VAL A 707 -28.50 23.95 -22.14
CA VAL A 707 -28.84 25.36 -22.05
C VAL A 707 -27.63 26.18 -21.60
N THR A 708 -27.41 27.31 -22.26
CA THR A 708 -26.44 28.32 -21.83
C THR A 708 -27.19 29.64 -21.61
N ILE A 709 -26.96 30.27 -20.46
CA ILE A 709 -27.34 31.64 -20.18
C ILE A 709 -26.08 32.51 -20.31
N SER A 710 -26.08 33.46 -21.23
CA SER A 710 -24.94 34.38 -21.43
C SER A 710 -25.35 35.79 -21.15
N SER A 711 -24.58 36.53 -20.34
CA SER A 711 -24.79 37.95 -20.11
C SER A 711 -24.30 38.85 -21.26
N ALA A 712 -23.73 38.26 -22.32
CA ALA A 712 -23.26 39.02 -23.49
C ALA A 712 -24.40 39.77 -24.19
N ASN A 713 -24.26 41.06 -24.38
CA ASN A 713 -25.19 41.93 -25.08
C ASN A 713 -24.42 43.06 -25.76
N VAL A 714 -24.36 43.10 -27.07
CA VAL A 714 -23.59 44.06 -27.87
C VAL A 714 -23.94 45.54 -27.56
N SER A 715 -25.14 45.80 -27.07
CA SER A 715 -25.61 47.13 -26.70
C SER A 715 -25.77 47.32 -25.18
N GLY A 716 -25.38 46.37 -24.35
CA GLY A 716 -25.52 46.43 -22.89
C GLY A 716 -24.54 47.39 -22.23
N THR A 717 -24.95 47.99 -21.15
CA THR A 717 -24.14 48.96 -20.39
C THR A 717 -23.92 48.56 -18.93
N GLN A 718 -24.25 47.29 -18.59
CA GLN A 718 -24.20 46.76 -17.21
C GLN A 718 -23.04 45.79 -17.03
N GLY A 719 -22.74 45.45 -15.75
CA GLY A 719 -21.65 44.53 -15.41
C GLY A 719 -21.91 43.05 -15.73
N GLY A 720 -23.04 42.71 -16.34
CA GLY A 720 -23.33 41.37 -16.81
C GLY A 720 -23.54 40.32 -15.71
N SER A 721 -24.07 40.70 -14.57
CA SER A 721 -24.40 39.78 -13.46
C SER A 721 -25.63 38.93 -13.77
N VAL A 722 -25.66 37.70 -13.26
CA VAL A 722 -26.84 36.80 -13.39
C VAL A 722 -27.37 36.48 -12.00
N ILE A 723 -28.65 36.76 -11.79
CA ILE A 723 -29.34 36.48 -10.53
C ILE A 723 -30.44 35.46 -10.76
N LEU A 724 -30.44 34.38 -9.99
CA LEU A 724 -31.45 33.33 -9.99
C LEU A 724 -32.38 33.54 -8.78
N ASP A 725 -33.53 34.17 -9.00
CA ASP A 725 -34.46 34.54 -7.92
C ASP A 725 -35.92 34.41 -8.38
N TRP A 726 -36.44 33.21 -8.36
CA TRP A 726 -37.88 32.94 -8.66
C TRP A 726 -38.67 32.58 -7.39
N GLY A 727 -38.12 32.80 -6.19
CA GLY A 727 -38.76 32.55 -4.91
C GLY A 727 -38.69 31.09 -4.49
N THR A 728 -39.76 30.56 -3.93
CA THR A 728 -39.78 29.18 -3.34
C THR A 728 -40.03 28.06 -4.33
N GLY A 729 -40.27 28.36 -5.62
CA GLY A 729 -40.38 27.36 -6.67
C GLY A 729 -39.01 26.63 -6.89
N VAL A 730 -39.07 25.37 -7.25
CA VAL A 730 -37.86 24.62 -7.59
C VAL A 730 -37.71 24.57 -9.10
N LEU A 731 -36.55 25.01 -9.64
CA LEU A 731 -36.18 24.71 -11.02
C LEU A 731 -35.89 23.21 -11.10
N SER A 732 -36.90 22.42 -11.49
CA SER A 732 -36.78 20.97 -11.61
C SER A 732 -36.77 20.60 -13.08
N SER A 733 -35.64 20.11 -13.57
CA SER A 733 -35.47 19.63 -14.95
C SER A 733 -34.92 18.22 -14.97
N LYS A 734 -35.38 17.43 -15.95
CA LYS A 734 -34.99 16.03 -16.09
C LYS A 734 -34.37 15.75 -17.47
N ASN A 735 -33.28 15.02 -17.48
CA ASN A 735 -32.73 14.49 -18.70
C ASN A 735 -33.48 13.24 -19.14
N THR A 736 -34.03 13.26 -20.36
CA THR A 736 -34.71 12.13 -21.01
C THR A 736 -33.99 11.69 -22.28
N SER A 737 -32.74 12.12 -22.47
CA SER A 737 -31.87 11.81 -23.61
C SER A 737 -30.73 10.90 -23.20
N ILE A 738 -30.25 10.06 -24.11
CA ILE A 738 -29.04 9.22 -23.94
C ILE A 738 -27.76 10.03 -23.94
N SER A 739 -27.78 11.28 -24.36
CA SER A 739 -26.62 12.18 -24.31
C SER A 739 -26.65 13.02 -23.05
N SER A 740 -25.45 13.31 -22.48
CA SER A 740 -25.30 14.26 -21.40
C SER A 740 -25.87 15.62 -21.79
N ARG A 741 -26.49 16.29 -20.85
CA ARG A 741 -26.96 17.68 -21.00
C ARG A 741 -26.23 18.55 -20.01
N THR A 742 -26.12 19.83 -20.34
CA THR A 742 -25.49 20.80 -19.48
C THR A 742 -26.38 22.00 -19.23
N PHE A 743 -26.27 22.57 -18.06
CA PHE A 743 -26.79 23.90 -17.76
C PHE A 743 -25.60 24.80 -17.41
N THR A 744 -25.35 25.79 -18.26
CA THR A 744 -24.21 26.69 -18.14
C THR A 744 -24.68 28.12 -17.93
N ILE A 745 -24.10 28.84 -16.99
CA ILE A 745 -24.27 30.29 -16.82
C ILE A 745 -22.90 30.94 -17.00
N ASN A 746 -22.80 31.80 -18.00
CA ASN A 746 -21.64 32.63 -18.28
C ASN A 746 -21.99 34.08 -17.96
N ALA A 747 -21.56 34.56 -16.80
CA ALA A 747 -21.75 35.93 -16.36
C ALA A 747 -20.44 36.72 -16.42
N ALA A 748 -20.41 37.86 -17.04
CA ALA A 748 -19.26 38.76 -16.98
C ALA A 748 -19.06 39.35 -15.59
N GLY A 749 -20.18 39.61 -14.87
CA GLY A 749 -20.20 39.99 -13.46
C GLY A 749 -20.43 38.79 -12.53
N SER A 750 -21.08 39.04 -11.40
CA SER A 750 -21.32 38.00 -10.38
C SER A 750 -22.49 37.08 -10.72
N ILE A 751 -22.49 35.90 -10.15
CA ILE A 751 -23.62 34.97 -10.14
C ILE A 751 -24.16 34.85 -8.72
N THR A 752 -25.46 35.12 -8.55
CA THR A 752 -26.14 34.99 -7.26
C THR A 752 -27.34 34.04 -7.40
N GLN A 753 -27.32 32.95 -6.65
CA GLN A 753 -28.41 31.97 -6.64
C GLN A 753 -29.20 32.06 -5.33
N ASN A 754 -30.44 32.56 -5.42
CA ASN A 754 -31.37 32.68 -4.31
C ASN A 754 -32.52 31.67 -4.35
N SER A 755 -32.62 30.85 -5.42
CA SER A 755 -33.69 29.90 -5.60
C SER A 755 -33.16 28.47 -5.84
N PRO A 756 -33.93 27.42 -5.43
CA PRO A 756 -33.49 26.04 -5.50
C PRO A 756 -33.42 25.48 -6.92
N ILE A 757 -32.38 24.63 -7.16
CA ILE A 757 -32.19 23.91 -8.43
C ILE A 757 -32.14 22.42 -8.17
N ASN A 758 -32.92 21.65 -8.96
CA ASN A 758 -32.92 20.21 -8.94
C ASN A 758 -32.84 19.65 -10.39
N LEU A 759 -31.66 19.17 -10.78
CA LEU A 759 -31.37 18.61 -12.10
C LEU A 759 -31.21 17.08 -11.94
N TYR A 760 -32.16 16.30 -12.47
CA TYR A 760 -32.19 14.86 -12.27
C TYR A 760 -32.49 14.10 -13.57
N THR A 761 -32.28 12.77 -13.53
CA THR A 761 -32.73 11.87 -14.61
C THR A 761 -34.04 11.19 -14.25
N ASP A 762 -34.85 10.88 -15.25
CA ASP A 762 -36.05 10.05 -15.07
C ASP A 762 -35.67 8.57 -15.08
N ALA A 763 -35.64 7.96 -13.94
CA ALA A 763 -35.35 6.52 -13.79
C ALA A 763 -36.49 5.62 -14.30
N ASN A 764 -37.63 6.17 -14.68
CA ASN A 764 -38.84 5.40 -15.04
C ASN A 764 -39.03 5.19 -16.54
N ASN A 765 -38.04 5.33 -17.40
CA ASN A 765 -38.27 5.15 -18.81
C ASN A 765 -38.31 3.67 -19.26
N ILE A 766 -39.32 3.39 -20.05
CA ILE A 766 -39.97 2.10 -20.25
C ILE A 766 -39.26 1.16 -21.27
N ASP A 767 -38.26 1.64 -21.97
CA ASP A 767 -37.68 0.92 -23.11
C ASP A 767 -36.50 0.01 -22.84
N GLY A 768 -36.19 -0.25 -21.59
CA GLY A 768 -35.37 -1.40 -21.18
C GLY A 768 -33.84 -1.33 -21.43
N ILE A 769 -33.30 -0.32 -22.11
CA ILE A 769 -31.94 -0.42 -22.66
C ILE A 769 -31.01 0.77 -22.35
N THR A 770 -31.50 1.95 -21.98
CA THR A 770 -30.64 3.14 -21.92
C THR A 770 -30.71 3.88 -20.58
N MET A 771 -29.54 4.09 -19.96
CA MET A 771 -29.36 4.98 -18.80
C MET A 771 -29.23 6.42 -19.32
N TYR A 772 -29.90 7.34 -18.67
CA TYR A 772 -29.76 8.77 -18.99
C TYR A 772 -28.83 9.42 -17.97
N PRO A 773 -27.74 10.07 -18.40
CA PRO A 773 -26.87 10.82 -17.48
C PRO A 773 -27.63 11.99 -16.86
N SER A 774 -27.20 12.39 -15.68
CA SER A 774 -27.69 13.61 -15.02
C SER A 774 -27.33 14.85 -15.84
N ILE A 775 -27.92 15.99 -15.48
CA ILE A 775 -27.56 17.27 -16.08
C ILE A 775 -26.39 17.86 -15.29
N ASP A 776 -25.30 18.19 -15.97
CA ASP A 776 -24.15 18.88 -15.36
C ASP A 776 -24.42 20.39 -15.27
N LEU A 777 -23.91 21.02 -14.21
CA LEU A 777 -24.08 22.44 -13.93
C LEU A 777 -22.74 23.16 -13.92
N PHE A 778 -22.65 24.23 -14.72
CA PHE A 778 -21.47 25.09 -14.83
C PHE A 778 -21.83 26.54 -14.56
N TYR A 779 -21.18 27.15 -13.58
CA TYR A 779 -21.25 28.61 -13.33
C TYR A 779 -19.87 29.20 -13.59
N ASN A 780 -19.78 30.06 -14.59
CA ASN A 780 -18.59 30.84 -14.91
C ASN A 780 -18.87 32.33 -14.64
N SER A 781 -18.16 32.91 -13.71
CA SER A 781 -18.34 34.26 -13.26
C SER A 781 -17.08 35.09 -13.41
N GLY A 782 -17.18 36.27 -14.03
CA GLY A 782 -16.10 37.25 -14.08
C GLY A 782 -15.83 37.92 -12.72
N GLU A 783 -16.67 37.70 -11.72
CA GLU A 783 -16.51 38.20 -10.36
C GLU A 783 -16.73 37.10 -9.31
N ALA A 784 -17.76 37.20 -8.48
CA ALA A 784 -18.06 36.29 -7.39
C ALA A 784 -19.22 35.34 -7.68
N ILE A 785 -19.24 34.17 -7.08
CA ILE A 785 -20.39 33.26 -7.04
C ILE A 785 -20.89 33.17 -5.60
N ALA A 786 -22.16 33.52 -5.40
CA ALA A 786 -22.85 33.42 -4.12
C ALA A 786 -24.01 32.42 -4.21
N LEU A 787 -23.92 31.36 -3.43
CA LEU A 787 -24.94 30.33 -3.31
C LEU A 787 -25.72 30.53 -2.02
N ASN A 788 -26.99 30.84 -2.14
CA ASN A 788 -27.90 31.07 -0.99
C ASN A 788 -28.98 29.98 -0.88
N HIS A 789 -29.09 29.11 -1.89
CA HIS A 789 -30.03 28.00 -1.90
C HIS A 789 -29.39 26.73 -2.47
N TYR A 790 -30.07 25.59 -2.32
CA TYR A 790 -29.48 24.30 -2.68
C TYR A 790 -29.45 24.02 -4.20
N ILE A 791 -28.48 23.18 -4.57
CA ILE A 791 -28.33 22.55 -5.86
C ILE A 791 -28.28 21.04 -5.68
N THR A 792 -29.10 20.34 -6.46
CA THR A 792 -29.11 18.89 -6.48
C THR A 792 -29.05 18.39 -7.93
N THR A 793 -28.06 17.55 -8.23
CA THR A 793 -27.94 16.86 -9.53
C THR A 793 -28.07 15.34 -9.37
N THR A 794 -28.82 14.91 -8.35
CA THR A 794 -29.01 13.50 -8.00
C THR A 794 -29.99 12.84 -8.96
N PRO A 795 -29.64 11.74 -9.63
CA PRO A 795 -30.58 11.00 -10.47
C PRO A 795 -31.66 10.31 -9.64
N GLY A 796 -32.81 10.06 -10.25
CA GLY A 796 -33.91 9.37 -9.60
C GLY A 796 -33.66 7.89 -9.32
N TYR A 797 -34.55 7.24 -8.55
CA TYR A 797 -34.50 5.81 -8.25
C TYR A 797 -34.55 4.95 -9.51
N ALA A 798 -33.62 4.01 -9.65
CA ALA A 798 -33.71 2.96 -10.66
C ALA A 798 -34.52 1.77 -10.13
N ASN A 799 -35.83 1.71 -10.46
CA ASN A 799 -36.70 0.60 -10.10
C ASN A 799 -36.95 -0.23 -11.35
N ARG A 800 -36.33 -1.42 -11.52
CA ARG A 800 -36.54 -2.29 -12.66
C ARG A 800 -36.49 -3.78 -12.42
N THR A 801 -37.42 -4.47 -13.10
CA THR A 801 -37.71 -5.89 -13.01
C THR A 801 -36.97 -6.77 -14.04
N ASN A 802 -36.31 -6.28 -15.07
CA ASN A 802 -35.92 -7.13 -16.20
C ASN A 802 -34.69 -6.73 -17.06
N SER A 803 -33.61 -6.23 -16.58
CA SER A 803 -32.33 -6.29 -17.36
C SER A 803 -31.12 -5.60 -16.66
N GLY A 804 -29.94 -6.16 -16.80
CA GLY A 804 -28.70 -5.92 -16.12
C GLY A 804 -27.96 -4.63 -16.48
N TYR A 805 -28.50 -3.49 -16.12
CA TYR A 805 -27.83 -2.20 -16.31
C TYR A 805 -27.68 -1.45 -14.98
N GLY A 806 -26.59 -0.67 -14.83
CA GLY A 806 -26.31 0.14 -13.65
C GLY A 806 -27.29 1.31 -13.46
N ALA A 807 -27.29 1.96 -12.30
CA ALA A 807 -28.00 3.20 -12.04
C ALA A 807 -27.21 4.42 -12.57
N ALA A 808 -27.87 5.53 -12.83
CA ALA A 808 -27.20 6.72 -13.36
C ALA A 808 -26.30 7.40 -12.33
N ASP A 809 -25.19 7.96 -12.79
CA ASP A 809 -24.30 8.76 -11.97
C ASP A 809 -24.91 10.15 -11.65
N GLY A 810 -24.46 10.77 -10.55
CA GLY A 810 -24.76 12.15 -10.24
C GLY A 810 -24.17 13.08 -11.31
N GLY A 811 -24.85 14.19 -11.62
CA GLY A 811 -24.31 15.21 -12.54
C GLY A 811 -23.20 16.00 -11.89
N ALA A 812 -22.19 16.40 -12.64
CA ALA A 812 -21.10 17.23 -12.16
C ALA A 812 -21.56 18.67 -11.84
N VAL A 813 -20.95 19.30 -10.86
CA VAL A 813 -21.12 20.72 -10.53
C VAL A 813 -19.77 21.41 -10.56
N SER A 814 -19.63 22.42 -11.43
CA SER A 814 -18.39 23.19 -11.54
C SER A 814 -18.68 24.69 -11.44
N PHE A 815 -18.03 25.34 -10.48
CA PHE A 815 -18.07 26.79 -10.31
C PHE A 815 -16.69 27.37 -10.51
N ASN A 816 -16.61 28.35 -11.37
CA ASN A 816 -15.39 29.10 -11.66
C ASN A 816 -15.64 30.58 -11.47
N ALA A 817 -15.05 31.21 -10.47
CA ALA A 817 -15.19 32.61 -10.13
C ALA A 817 -13.85 33.34 -10.16
N SER A 818 -13.79 34.52 -10.76
CA SER A 818 -12.57 35.33 -10.77
C SER A 818 -12.17 35.84 -9.38
N THR A 819 -13.11 35.91 -8.43
CA THR A 819 -12.81 36.34 -7.07
C THR A 819 -13.21 35.32 -6.02
N THR A 820 -14.43 35.28 -5.57
CA THR A 820 -14.81 34.43 -4.42
C THR A 820 -15.97 33.49 -4.75
N ILE A 821 -15.98 32.32 -4.05
CA ILE A 821 -17.14 31.44 -4.00
C ILE A 821 -17.61 31.33 -2.56
N THR A 822 -18.89 31.60 -2.34
CA THR A 822 -19.48 31.58 -0.99
C THR A 822 -20.74 30.72 -0.95
N LEU A 823 -20.77 29.73 -0.08
CA LEU A 823 -21.95 28.94 0.28
C LEU A 823 -22.53 29.50 1.57
N GLY A 824 -23.61 30.23 1.45
CA GLY A 824 -24.33 30.87 2.55
C GLY A 824 -25.83 30.50 2.58
N GLY A 825 -26.66 31.26 3.28
CA GLY A 825 -28.10 31.02 3.26
C GLY A 825 -28.54 29.60 3.63
N ASN A 826 -29.32 28.97 2.79
CA ASN A 826 -29.76 27.56 2.88
C ASN A 826 -29.07 26.69 1.85
N SER A 827 -27.86 27.03 1.46
CA SER A 827 -27.15 26.30 0.39
C SER A 827 -26.64 24.94 0.80
N TYR A 828 -26.77 23.98 -0.09
CA TYR A 828 -25.99 22.76 -0.14
C TYR A 828 -25.86 22.31 -1.60
N ILE A 829 -24.80 21.57 -1.90
CA ILE A 829 -24.58 20.97 -3.20
C ILE A 829 -24.62 19.46 -3.02
N THR A 830 -25.46 18.78 -3.80
CA THR A 830 -25.58 17.31 -3.75
C THR A 830 -25.55 16.72 -5.15
N THR A 831 -24.55 15.86 -5.39
CA THR A 831 -24.34 15.15 -6.66
C THR A 831 -24.35 13.63 -6.45
N THR A 832 -25.13 13.15 -5.50
CA THR A 832 -25.17 11.73 -5.11
C THR A 832 -25.64 10.84 -6.26
N GLY A 833 -24.97 9.69 -6.45
CA GLY A 833 -25.35 8.69 -7.44
C GLY A 833 -26.72 8.03 -7.17
N ALA A 834 -27.38 7.52 -8.21
CA ALA A 834 -28.69 6.92 -8.08
C ALA A 834 -28.69 5.68 -7.20
N ILE A 835 -29.75 5.53 -6.41
CA ILE A 835 -30.03 4.34 -5.62
C ILE A 835 -30.57 3.26 -6.54
N GLN A 836 -29.98 2.08 -6.50
CA GLN A 836 -30.47 0.89 -7.16
C GLN A 836 -31.40 0.14 -6.19
N ASP A 837 -32.68 0.11 -6.49
CA ASP A 837 -33.68 -0.69 -5.76
C ASP A 837 -34.24 -1.75 -6.70
N TYR A 838 -34.13 -3.01 -6.28
CA TYR A 838 -34.72 -4.19 -6.88
C TYR A 838 -33.84 -5.13 -7.70
N GLY A 839 -33.95 -6.42 -7.39
CA GLY A 839 -33.34 -7.53 -8.05
C GLY A 839 -34.29 -8.58 -8.55
N ASN A 840 -34.19 -8.96 -9.80
CA ASN A 840 -34.46 -10.30 -10.24
C ASN A 840 -33.22 -10.86 -10.97
N ASN A 841 -32.64 -11.70 -10.32
CA ASN A 841 -31.98 -12.99 -10.46
C ASN A 841 -30.84 -13.24 -11.44
N THR A 842 -30.38 -12.47 -12.36
CA THR A 842 -29.31 -13.03 -13.22
C THR A 842 -28.27 -12.08 -13.77
N ILE A 843 -28.21 -10.81 -13.40
CA ILE A 843 -27.35 -9.86 -14.11
C ILE A 843 -26.60 -8.91 -13.15
N ASN A 844 -25.39 -8.50 -13.54
CA ASN A 844 -24.57 -7.51 -12.84
C ASN A 844 -25.31 -6.17 -12.70
N VAL A 845 -25.45 -5.66 -11.48
CA VAL A 845 -26.17 -4.41 -11.21
C VAL A 845 -25.28 -3.49 -10.39
N TYR A 846 -25.08 -2.27 -10.89
CA TYR A 846 -24.27 -1.23 -10.24
C TYR A 846 -25.18 -0.06 -9.84
N ALA A 847 -24.97 0.49 -8.64
CA ALA A 847 -25.51 1.80 -8.29
C ALA A 847 -24.65 2.90 -8.94
N GLY A 848 -25.22 4.09 -9.18
CA GLY A 848 -24.53 5.20 -9.81
C GLY A 848 -23.44 5.78 -8.92
N ASP A 849 -22.37 6.27 -9.51
CA ASP A 849 -21.31 7.02 -8.82
C ASP A 849 -21.81 8.45 -8.46
N GLY A 850 -21.22 9.06 -7.44
CA GLY A 850 -21.42 10.48 -7.15
C GLY A 850 -20.82 11.33 -8.28
N GLY A 851 -21.46 12.44 -8.61
CA GLY A 851 -20.89 13.40 -9.58
C GLY A 851 -19.79 14.24 -8.96
N ASP A 852 -18.80 14.61 -9.76
CA ASP A 852 -17.69 15.44 -9.30
C ASP A 852 -18.12 16.88 -8.98
N ILE A 853 -17.50 17.49 -8.00
CA ILE A 853 -17.72 18.87 -7.60
C ILE A 853 -16.41 19.64 -7.67
N SER A 854 -16.40 20.72 -8.45
CA SER A 854 -15.21 21.57 -8.62
C SER A 854 -15.57 23.02 -8.31
N LEU A 855 -14.94 23.60 -7.31
CA LEU A 855 -15.05 25.01 -6.96
C LEU A 855 -13.69 25.67 -7.13
N ILE A 856 -13.57 26.58 -8.08
CA ILE A 856 -12.33 27.31 -8.42
C ILE A 856 -12.57 28.79 -8.21
N ALA A 857 -11.76 29.44 -7.38
CA ALA A 857 -11.88 30.85 -7.05
C ALA A 857 -10.56 31.61 -7.17
N GLY A 858 -10.56 32.77 -7.80
CA GLY A 858 -9.37 33.61 -7.93
C GLY A 858 -8.87 34.22 -6.60
N THR A 859 -9.69 34.17 -5.55
CA THR A 859 -9.29 34.60 -4.19
C THR A 859 -9.62 33.54 -3.14
N SER A 860 -10.91 33.40 -2.77
CA SER A 860 -11.25 32.52 -1.65
C SER A 860 -12.51 31.71 -1.85
N ILE A 861 -12.58 30.58 -1.18
CA ILE A 861 -13.77 29.72 -1.06
C ILE A 861 -14.22 29.69 0.39
N THR A 862 -15.48 29.99 0.65
CA THR A 862 -16.07 29.95 1.99
C THR A 862 -17.30 29.03 2.00
N ILE A 863 -17.26 27.98 2.82
CA ILE A 863 -18.37 27.06 3.07
C ILE A 863 -18.88 27.37 4.49
N GLY A 864 -20.03 28.07 4.60
CA GLY A 864 -20.59 28.52 5.86
C GLY A 864 -21.03 27.40 6.80
N SER A 865 -21.20 27.70 8.08
CA SER A 865 -21.63 26.71 9.08
C SER A 865 -23.01 26.14 8.77
N GLY A 866 -23.17 24.84 8.91
CA GLY A 866 -24.36 24.09 8.57
C GLY A 866 -24.63 23.94 7.08
N ARG A 867 -23.66 24.28 6.20
CA ARG A 867 -23.72 24.01 4.75
C ARG A 867 -23.12 22.66 4.45
N THR A 868 -23.55 22.02 3.36
CA THR A 868 -23.01 20.71 2.97
C THR A 868 -22.64 20.68 1.50
N ILE A 869 -21.55 19.98 1.21
CA ILE A 869 -21.17 19.53 -0.12
C ILE A 869 -21.13 18.01 -0.08
N THR A 870 -21.93 17.36 -0.93
CA THR A 870 -22.11 15.91 -0.92
C THR A 870 -21.99 15.34 -2.32
N ALA A 871 -21.02 14.45 -2.53
CA ALA A 871 -20.76 13.70 -3.76
C ALA A 871 -20.79 12.19 -3.51
N ASP A 872 -21.71 11.71 -2.69
CA ASP A 872 -21.75 10.32 -2.24
C ASP A 872 -22.14 9.35 -3.36
N GLY A 873 -21.59 8.16 -3.38
CA GLY A 873 -22.01 7.07 -4.28
C GLY A 873 -23.40 6.54 -3.96
N GLY A 874 -24.11 6.10 -4.98
CA GLY A 874 -25.44 5.55 -4.86
C GLY A 874 -25.49 4.26 -4.05
N ARG A 875 -26.55 4.06 -3.27
CA ARG A 875 -26.79 2.86 -2.45
C ARG A 875 -27.38 1.75 -3.30
N ASN A 876 -26.94 0.49 -3.09
CA ASN A 876 -27.54 -0.67 -3.70
C ASN A 876 -28.45 -1.40 -2.68
N ASP A 877 -29.75 -1.29 -2.84
CA ASP A 877 -30.76 -1.90 -1.97
C ASP A 877 -31.42 -3.16 -2.56
N GLY A 878 -30.96 -3.62 -3.74
CA GLY A 878 -31.52 -4.78 -4.44
C GLY A 878 -31.03 -6.12 -3.88
N GLY A 879 -31.92 -6.94 -3.34
CA GLY A 879 -31.61 -8.29 -2.84
C GLY A 879 -32.57 -9.34 -3.39
N ASN A 880 -32.03 -10.49 -3.85
CA ASN A 880 -32.83 -11.70 -4.05
C ASN A 880 -32.19 -12.91 -3.40
N ARG A 881 -33.03 -13.67 -2.67
CA ARG A 881 -32.66 -14.77 -1.77
C ARG A 881 -32.33 -16.11 -2.48
N ASN A 882 -32.33 -16.22 -3.81
CA ASN A 882 -32.24 -17.50 -4.50
C ASN A 882 -31.21 -17.62 -5.62
N ALA A 883 -30.14 -16.83 -5.62
CA ALA A 883 -29.07 -17.01 -6.60
C ALA A 883 -28.15 -18.16 -6.19
N SER A 884 -28.17 -19.27 -6.92
CA SER A 884 -27.26 -20.39 -6.77
C SER A 884 -25.83 -19.95 -7.15
N SER A 885 -24.89 -20.35 -6.37
CA SER A 885 -23.55 -19.90 -6.11
C SER A 885 -22.49 -20.02 -7.22
N THR A 886 -22.78 -20.00 -8.49
CA THR A 886 -21.76 -20.27 -9.49
C THR A 886 -21.57 -19.26 -10.62
N GLU A 887 -22.35 -18.20 -10.70
CA GLU A 887 -22.16 -17.23 -11.80
C GLU A 887 -22.41 -15.79 -11.36
N SER A 888 -21.34 -15.03 -11.39
CA SER A 888 -21.16 -13.59 -11.48
C SER A 888 -20.62 -12.88 -10.21
N PRO A 889 -19.40 -12.36 -10.28
CA PRO A 889 -18.72 -11.77 -9.12
C PRO A 889 -18.97 -10.27 -8.89
N TYR A 890 -19.87 -9.59 -9.63
CA TYR A 890 -19.82 -8.12 -9.67
C TYR A 890 -21.17 -7.46 -9.38
N ARG A 891 -21.45 -7.23 -8.10
CA ARG A 891 -22.45 -6.25 -7.67
C ARG A 891 -21.77 -5.23 -6.77
N ARG A 892 -21.79 -3.96 -7.16
CA ARG A 892 -21.09 -2.88 -6.47
C ARG A 892 -22.03 -1.70 -6.24
N ALA A 893 -21.91 -1.08 -5.06
CA ALA A 893 -22.47 0.23 -4.80
C ALA A 893 -21.63 1.30 -5.53
N GLY A 894 -22.19 2.47 -5.80
CA GLY A 894 -21.49 3.56 -6.48
C GLY A 894 -20.35 4.13 -5.68
N ASN A 895 -19.34 4.65 -6.36
CA ASN A 895 -18.24 5.39 -5.72
C ASN A 895 -18.68 6.81 -5.35
N GLY A 896 -17.99 7.43 -4.37
CA GLY A 896 -18.06 8.87 -4.19
C GLY A 896 -17.45 9.59 -5.39
N GLY A 897 -17.99 10.76 -5.75
CA GLY A 897 -17.41 11.68 -6.73
C GLY A 897 -16.27 12.48 -6.11
N ASN A 898 -15.31 12.94 -6.91
CA ASN A 898 -14.21 13.76 -6.44
C ASN A 898 -14.65 15.20 -6.14
N ILE A 899 -14.06 15.80 -5.12
CA ILE A 899 -14.34 17.18 -4.73
C ILE A 899 -13.05 17.98 -4.82
N THR A 900 -13.06 19.06 -5.60
CA THR A 900 -11.93 19.97 -5.74
C THR A 900 -12.32 21.35 -5.23
N LEU A 901 -11.53 21.90 -4.31
CA LEU A 901 -11.61 23.26 -3.81
C LEU A 901 -10.29 23.95 -4.11
N ASP A 902 -10.26 24.81 -5.11
CA ASP A 902 -9.05 25.51 -5.55
C ASP A 902 -9.23 27.02 -5.40
N ALA A 903 -8.51 27.64 -4.48
CA ALA A 903 -8.53 29.07 -4.25
C ALA A 903 -7.11 29.64 -4.25
N GLN A 904 -6.92 30.78 -4.89
CA GLN A 904 -5.59 31.42 -4.96
C GLN A 904 -5.09 31.92 -3.60
N THR A 905 -5.97 32.11 -2.63
CA THR A 905 -5.56 32.54 -1.29
C THR A 905 -6.09 31.62 -0.19
N THR A 906 -7.38 31.56 0.09
CA THR A 906 -7.88 30.83 1.27
C THR A 906 -9.08 29.97 0.98
N VAL A 907 -9.14 28.80 1.67
CA VAL A 907 -10.33 27.96 1.75
C VAL A 907 -10.75 27.84 3.20
N SER A 908 -12.00 28.21 3.49
CA SER A 908 -12.59 28.12 4.83
C SER A 908 -13.81 27.21 4.82
N ILE A 909 -13.78 26.14 5.58
CA ILE A 909 -14.82 25.14 5.67
C ILE A 909 -15.38 25.11 7.10
N ALA A 910 -16.56 25.69 7.29
CA ALA A 910 -17.34 25.58 8.52
C ALA A 910 -18.56 24.66 8.35
N GLY A 911 -18.74 24.10 7.16
CA GLY A 911 -19.78 23.16 6.76
C GLY A 911 -19.20 21.76 6.52
N THR A 912 -20.07 20.76 6.35
CA THR A 912 -19.68 19.36 6.13
C THR A 912 -19.38 19.08 4.67
N ILE A 913 -18.30 18.34 4.41
CA ILE A 913 -17.98 17.77 3.10
C ILE A 913 -18.12 16.25 3.18
N SER A 914 -18.80 15.65 2.22
CA SER A 914 -18.99 14.19 2.12
C SER A 914 -18.78 13.71 0.69
N SER A 915 -17.92 12.70 0.54
CA SER A 915 -17.78 11.89 -0.67
C SER A 915 -17.60 10.43 -0.29
N GLN A 916 -18.67 9.85 0.22
CA GLN A 916 -18.65 8.46 0.70
C GLN A 916 -18.99 7.49 -0.43
N GLY A 917 -18.35 6.34 -0.42
CA GLY A 917 -18.80 5.20 -1.24
C GLY A 917 -20.18 4.73 -0.80
N GLY A 918 -21.01 4.36 -1.75
CA GLY A 918 -22.36 3.85 -1.51
C GLY A 918 -22.35 2.56 -0.69
N ARG A 919 -23.44 2.29 0.05
CA ARG A 919 -23.60 1.11 0.91
C ARG A 919 -24.42 0.03 0.24
N HIS A 920 -24.20 -1.22 0.60
CA HIS A 920 -25.06 -2.35 0.22
C HIS A 920 -25.78 -2.90 1.46
N ASN A 921 -27.10 -2.99 1.41
CA ASN A 921 -27.95 -3.27 2.60
C ASN A 921 -28.43 -4.72 2.73
N TYR A 922 -28.03 -5.69 1.90
CA TYR A 922 -28.54 -7.06 1.95
C TYR A 922 -27.47 -8.13 2.23
N SER A 923 -27.89 -9.22 2.92
CA SER A 923 -27.05 -10.23 3.55
C SER A 923 -26.72 -11.46 2.70
N ASP A 924 -27.05 -11.50 1.44
CA ASP A 924 -26.89 -12.70 0.60
C ASP A 924 -25.96 -12.46 -0.59
N SER A 925 -24.86 -13.23 -0.65
CA SER A 925 -23.81 -13.28 -1.68
C SER A 925 -22.78 -12.12 -1.70
N GLN A 926 -21.73 -12.26 -2.49
CA GLN A 926 -20.57 -11.34 -2.49
C GLN A 926 -20.92 -9.95 -3.05
N PHE A 927 -20.96 -8.94 -2.19
CA PHE A 927 -21.19 -7.54 -2.55
C PHE A 927 -20.08 -6.62 -2.07
N TYR A 928 -19.74 -5.65 -2.89
CA TYR A 928 -18.74 -4.61 -2.57
C TYR A 928 -19.42 -3.27 -2.35
N GLY A 929 -19.02 -2.56 -1.30
CA GLY A 929 -19.31 -1.13 -1.16
C GLY A 929 -18.60 -0.33 -2.26
N GLY A 930 -18.98 0.93 -2.47
CA GLY A 930 -18.27 1.86 -3.33
C GLY A 930 -16.98 2.38 -2.67
N TYR A 931 -16.04 2.85 -3.45
CA TYR A 931 -14.89 3.61 -2.96
C TYR A 931 -15.33 4.99 -2.48
N GLY A 932 -14.65 5.58 -1.48
CA GLY A 932 -14.76 7.00 -1.21
C GLY A 932 -14.17 7.78 -2.38
N GLY A 933 -14.73 8.96 -2.68
CA GLY A 933 -14.12 9.88 -3.63
C GLY A 933 -13.08 10.78 -2.96
N ASP A 934 -12.16 11.31 -3.71
CA ASP A 934 -11.06 12.13 -3.22
C ASP A 934 -11.49 13.59 -2.95
N LEU A 935 -10.89 14.22 -1.96
CA LEU A 935 -10.97 15.65 -1.73
C LEU A 935 -9.61 16.31 -1.97
N THR A 936 -9.56 17.22 -2.90
CA THR A 936 -8.39 18.06 -3.15
C THR A 936 -8.67 19.49 -2.73
N VAL A 937 -7.81 20.05 -1.89
CA VAL A 937 -7.88 21.46 -1.47
C VAL A 937 -6.57 22.15 -1.80
N ASN A 938 -6.64 23.20 -2.62
CA ASN A 938 -5.52 24.10 -2.90
C ASN A 938 -5.84 25.46 -2.28
N ALA A 939 -5.03 25.88 -1.30
CA ALA A 939 -5.24 27.12 -0.55
C ALA A 939 -3.88 27.71 -0.09
N PRO A 940 -3.05 28.25 -0.99
CA PRO A 940 -1.71 28.72 -0.65
C PRO A 940 -1.70 29.80 0.45
N GLY A 941 -2.70 30.62 0.58
CA GLY A 941 -2.81 31.64 1.61
C GLY A 941 -3.44 31.19 2.93
N GLY A 942 -3.92 29.95 3.03
CA GLY A 942 -4.41 29.35 4.27
C GLY A 942 -5.65 28.48 4.14
N PHE A 943 -5.73 27.49 4.99
CA PHE A 943 -6.86 26.57 5.10
C PHE A 943 -7.41 26.54 6.52
N SER A 944 -8.72 26.59 6.67
CA SER A 944 -9.39 26.42 7.96
C SER A 944 -10.54 25.41 7.85
N LEU A 945 -10.60 24.49 8.79
CA LEU A 945 -11.64 23.47 8.90
C LEU A 945 -12.20 23.48 10.31
N SER A 946 -13.52 23.67 10.44
CA SER A 946 -14.22 23.64 11.72
C SER A 946 -15.41 22.65 11.74
N SER A 947 -15.49 21.76 10.77
CA SER A 947 -16.53 20.73 10.64
C SER A 947 -15.95 19.45 10.04
N ASP A 948 -16.80 18.42 9.84
CA ASP A 948 -16.36 17.11 9.41
C ASP A 948 -16.14 17.01 7.90
N ILE A 949 -15.11 16.25 7.52
CA ILE A 949 -14.88 15.74 6.17
C ILE A 949 -15.07 14.22 6.21
N ASN A 950 -15.92 13.69 5.33
CA ASN A 950 -16.30 12.29 5.28
C ASN A 950 -16.00 11.67 3.91
N LEU A 951 -14.90 10.96 3.80
CA LEU A 951 -14.45 10.26 2.58
C LEU A 951 -14.50 8.73 2.77
N TYR A 952 -15.48 8.22 3.50
CA TYR A 952 -15.55 6.82 3.87
C TYR A 952 -15.83 5.91 2.66
N ALA A 953 -15.18 4.77 2.65
CA ALA A 953 -15.60 3.67 1.78
C ALA A 953 -16.97 3.12 2.20
N GLY A 954 -17.78 2.76 1.23
CA GLY A 954 -19.02 2.04 1.47
C GLY A 954 -18.77 0.63 1.99
N TYR A 955 -19.66 0.07 2.79
CA TYR A 955 -19.56 -1.30 3.23
C TYR A 955 -20.47 -2.23 2.43
N GLY A 956 -19.94 -3.40 2.08
CA GLY A 956 -20.70 -4.51 1.52
C GLY A 956 -20.83 -5.66 2.54
N SER A 957 -21.90 -6.46 2.46
CA SER A 957 -22.07 -7.65 3.29
C SER A 957 -21.67 -8.92 2.54
N TYR A 958 -20.98 -9.84 3.23
CA TYR A 958 -20.60 -11.15 2.72
C TYR A 958 -21.23 -12.25 3.56
N TYR A 959 -21.99 -13.14 2.94
CA TYR A 959 -22.51 -14.33 3.58
C TYR A 959 -21.73 -15.56 3.14
N TYR A 960 -21.04 -16.21 4.06
CA TYR A 960 -20.41 -17.51 3.81
C TYR A 960 -21.34 -18.62 4.26
N ASN A 961 -21.90 -19.37 3.31
CA ASN A 961 -22.71 -20.55 3.60
C ASN A 961 -21.78 -21.75 3.79
N SER A 962 -21.36 -22.02 5.02
CA SER A 962 -20.76 -23.30 5.36
C SER A 962 -21.81 -24.18 6.04
N THR A 963 -22.16 -25.27 5.41
CA THR A 963 -23.17 -26.24 5.86
C THR A 963 -22.79 -27.02 7.12
N THR A 964 -21.81 -26.60 7.90
CA THR A 964 -21.29 -27.38 9.04
C THR A 964 -20.98 -26.64 10.33
N SER A 965 -21.34 -25.38 10.53
CA SER A 965 -21.24 -24.78 11.87
C SER A 965 -22.16 -23.58 12.06
N ASN A 966 -22.84 -23.53 13.20
CA ASN A 966 -23.80 -22.53 13.66
C ASN A 966 -23.19 -21.18 14.05
N ASP A 967 -22.29 -20.60 13.26
CA ASP A 967 -21.74 -19.27 13.49
C ASP A 967 -21.61 -18.48 12.17
N GLY A 968 -22.77 -18.24 11.54
CA GLY A 968 -22.89 -17.35 10.40
C GLY A 968 -22.79 -15.89 10.81
N ARG A 969 -21.61 -15.38 11.16
CA ARG A 969 -21.36 -13.93 11.27
C ARG A 969 -20.99 -13.43 9.87
N GLY A 970 -21.82 -12.53 9.32
CA GLY A 970 -21.52 -11.83 8.08
C GLY A 970 -20.19 -11.08 8.23
N GLN A 971 -19.25 -11.34 7.32
CA GLN A 971 -18.02 -10.53 7.23
C GLN A 971 -18.30 -9.32 6.35
N TYR A 972 -18.01 -8.12 6.84
CA TYR A 972 -18.08 -6.90 6.07
C TYR A 972 -16.82 -6.76 5.21
N ARG A 973 -17.00 -6.47 3.91
CA ARG A 973 -15.90 -6.07 3.05
C ARG A 973 -15.99 -4.57 2.81
N TYR A 974 -14.92 -3.88 3.16
CA TYR A 974 -14.74 -2.46 2.91
C TYR A 974 -13.92 -2.29 1.62
N THR A 975 -14.25 -1.27 0.86
CA THR A 975 -13.43 -0.75 -0.21
C THR A 975 -12.48 0.32 0.34
N THR A 976 -11.69 0.96 -0.50
CA THR A 976 -10.74 1.99 -0.05
C THR A 976 -11.49 3.31 0.20
N PRO A 977 -11.24 4.01 1.32
CA PRO A 977 -11.66 5.40 1.49
C PRO A 977 -11.01 6.30 0.44
N GLY A 978 -11.59 7.47 0.18
CA GLY A 978 -10.98 8.49 -0.65
C GLY A 978 -9.80 9.17 0.04
N ASP A 979 -8.93 9.77 -0.74
CA ASP A 979 -7.77 10.50 -0.26
C ASP A 979 -8.10 11.99 0.00
N PHE A 980 -7.47 12.55 1.02
CA PHE A 980 -7.50 13.99 1.26
C PHE A 980 -6.15 14.59 0.93
N THR A 981 -6.14 15.47 -0.07
CA THR A 981 -4.94 16.21 -0.50
C THR A 981 -5.09 17.68 -0.15
N LEU A 982 -4.15 18.24 0.62
CA LEU A 982 -4.09 19.65 0.97
C LEU A 982 -2.79 20.27 0.48
N SER A 983 -2.90 21.31 -0.34
CA SER A 983 -1.78 22.14 -0.78
C SER A 983 -1.92 23.55 -0.22
N THR A 984 -1.00 23.92 0.68
CA THR A 984 -0.96 25.26 1.29
C THR A 984 0.47 25.65 1.61
N ASP A 985 0.79 26.93 1.37
CA ASP A 985 2.09 27.52 1.74
C ASP A 985 2.05 28.15 3.14
N TYR A 986 0.90 28.12 3.79
CA TYR A 986 0.69 28.74 5.08
C TYR A 986 1.07 27.81 6.25
N SER A 987 1.92 28.31 7.17
CA SER A 987 2.46 27.51 8.27
C SER A 987 1.49 27.30 9.46
N ALA A 988 0.33 27.94 9.46
CA ALA A 988 -0.69 27.82 10.50
C ALA A 988 -2.00 27.27 9.92
N VAL A 989 -2.00 26.02 9.56
CA VAL A 989 -3.23 25.30 9.21
C VAL A 989 -3.88 24.83 10.51
N THR A 990 -5.12 25.27 10.76
CA THR A 990 -5.89 24.83 11.92
C THR A 990 -7.05 23.93 11.48
N SER A 991 -7.02 22.68 11.92
CA SER A 991 -8.19 21.82 11.96
C SER A 991 -8.79 21.89 13.37
N GLY A 992 -9.87 22.61 13.54
CA GLY A 992 -10.53 22.76 14.82
C GLY A 992 -11.85 21.99 14.88
N GLY A 993 -11.81 20.68 14.79
CA GLY A 993 -12.95 19.85 15.16
C GLY A 993 -13.07 19.76 16.69
N VAL A 994 -14.27 19.78 17.24
CA VAL A 994 -14.58 19.85 18.70
C VAL A 994 -14.25 18.56 19.47
N ASN A 995 -13.45 17.63 18.93
CA ASN A 995 -12.99 16.44 19.63
C ASN A 995 -11.53 16.15 19.29
N ASP A 996 -10.64 16.84 19.97
CA ASP A 996 -9.22 16.54 20.02
C ASP A 996 -8.95 15.35 20.94
N GLY A 997 -9.18 14.21 20.46
CA GLY A 997 -8.91 12.96 21.17
C GLY A 997 -9.23 11.73 20.36
N GLN A 998 -9.89 11.89 19.26
CA GLN A 998 -10.07 10.85 18.26
C GLN A 998 -9.93 11.45 16.87
N THR A 999 -9.11 10.85 16.04
CA THR A 999 -8.91 11.14 14.62
C THR A 999 -10.17 10.91 13.79
N SER A 1000 -11.26 11.60 14.11
CA SER A 1000 -12.56 11.47 13.45
C SER A 1000 -13.01 12.75 12.77
N GLY A 1001 -12.12 13.68 12.49
CA GLY A 1001 -12.42 14.91 11.76
C GLY A 1001 -11.85 14.94 10.33
N ILE A 1002 -11.16 13.90 9.88
CA ILE A 1002 -10.66 13.77 8.49
C ILE A 1002 -10.94 12.37 8.02
#